data_7a615102ba353b499a7745eaaaa50b18
#
_entry.id   7a615102ba353b499a7745eaaaa50b18
#
_cell.length_a   1.000
_cell.length_b   1.000
_cell.length_c   1.000
_cell.angle_alpha   90.00
_cell.angle_beta   90.00
_cell.angle_gamma   90.00
#
_symmetry.space_group_name_H-M   'P 1'
#
loop_
_entity.id
_entity.type
_entity.pdbx_description
1 polymer ?
#
loop_
_entity_poly.entity_id
_entity_poly.type
_entity_poly.pdbx_seq_one_letter_code
_entity_poly.pdbx_strand_id
1 'polypeptide(L)'
;MPHSVAKAHLHCLTDELMAELVGGRLKEETRASLHRHVADCHNCHALLVMVAQGSLSQAVSQESPPEPSADGWAPPNTFDEFHLVRRLGRGAMGVVYLAHDRSLDRQVAVKFIASQQPNTRARERFMTEARAIARLQHPNVVTVFRVGEVEGHPYIVSEYLVGQSMAELPLPVPWRRALSLGIGLVRGLAAAHRQGVLHRDLKPDNAFLTAAGEVKLLDFGLAELVDPQSSTGPSSARAAGTPRYMAPELFRGASATPRSDLYSLGLLLYELCSGTLPPRQYPRLLERQPAYGELSDVVRSREPRPLAEAAPGVDPSFAAVIDRCLRREPSERYSSAAAMLEALEQIGRDETVVGVIPEGNPYRGLQAFEAEHRALFFGRRREQRAVLERFKGEPFLLITGDSGAGKSSLCLAGVLPLIADGALEDGRKWRSARLVPGRRPVAALAAVLAPVLEMQEEPLAELLHTEPTQLARRLRAKLGAKNGLILYVDQLEELVTLAPQEEAAQAGLALGELAVGATGVRLLATGRSDFLTRLTAVPGLGAELPRALYLLRALTPEEMRETIVGPARIKGVRFESEALVDTLVATTAATEGGLPLLQFALAELWEARDKAAEVITQAALDGLGGVAGALARHADAAVDRLLPDQRVAARGVLLRLITADGTRARKTDRELVGTDPRYRAA
;
A
#
# COMPACT_ATOMS: atom_id res chain seq x y z
N MET A 1 -50.83 -13.39 -38.33
CA MET A 1 -49.49 -13.99 -38.58
C MET A 1 -48.44 -12.99 -38.17
N PRO A 2 -47.77 -13.13 -37.02
CA PRO A 2 -46.64 -12.28 -36.71
C PRO A 2 -45.35 -13.01 -37.03
N HIS A 3 -44.44 -12.32 -37.71
CA HIS A 3 -43.13 -12.78 -38.07
C HIS A 3 -42.22 -12.94 -36.82
N SER A 4 -41.76 -14.16 -36.65
CA SER A 4 -40.68 -14.55 -35.74
C SER A 4 -39.39 -13.87 -36.15
N VAL A 5 -38.89 -12.95 -35.30
CA VAL A 5 -37.53 -12.41 -35.43
C VAL A 5 -36.56 -13.45 -34.81
N ALA A 6 -35.88 -14.17 -35.67
CA ALA A 6 -34.81 -15.08 -35.31
C ALA A 6 -33.70 -14.32 -34.55
N LYS A 7 -33.39 -14.73 -33.31
CA LYS A 7 -32.19 -14.34 -32.60
C LYS A 7 -31.00 -14.86 -33.37
N ALA A 8 -30.31 -13.98 -34.09
CA ALA A 8 -29.01 -14.27 -34.66
C ALA A 8 -28.03 -14.49 -33.51
N HIS A 9 -27.57 -15.72 -33.30
CA HIS A 9 -26.40 -16.02 -32.51
C HIS A 9 -25.19 -15.41 -33.20
N LEU A 10 -24.67 -14.32 -32.66
CA LEU A 10 -23.37 -13.77 -33.09
C LEU A 10 -22.29 -14.81 -32.82
N HIS A 11 -21.72 -15.35 -33.89
CA HIS A 11 -20.49 -16.17 -33.82
C HIS A 11 -19.37 -15.31 -33.23
N CYS A 12 -18.39 -15.98 -32.60
CA CYS A 12 -17.15 -15.31 -32.11
C CYS A 12 -16.50 -14.45 -33.19
N LEU A 13 -15.75 -13.42 -32.77
CA LEU A 13 -15.03 -12.51 -33.64
C LEU A 13 -14.24 -13.25 -34.73
N THR A 14 -14.52 -12.95 -35.98
CA THR A 14 -13.71 -13.41 -37.12
C THR A 14 -12.55 -12.44 -37.35
N ASP A 15 -11.48 -12.90 -38.00
CA ASP A 15 -10.30 -12.09 -38.31
C ASP A 15 -10.65 -10.83 -39.13
N GLU A 16 -11.66 -10.91 -39.99
CA GLU A 16 -12.17 -9.77 -40.78
C GLU A 16 -12.84 -8.71 -39.92
N LEU A 17 -13.71 -9.12 -38.99
CA LEU A 17 -14.38 -8.23 -38.02
C LEU A 17 -13.38 -7.59 -37.05
N MET A 18 -12.32 -8.30 -36.70
CA MET A 18 -11.20 -7.76 -35.92
C MET A 18 -10.41 -6.70 -36.68
N ALA A 19 -10.08 -6.94 -37.94
CA ALA A 19 -9.38 -5.97 -38.78
C ALA A 19 -10.19 -4.69 -39.01
N GLU A 20 -11.51 -4.80 -39.16
CA GLU A 20 -12.41 -3.65 -39.29
C GLU A 20 -12.58 -2.87 -37.98
N LEU A 21 -12.60 -3.56 -36.80
CA LEU A 21 -12.67 -2.94 -35.48
C LEU A 21 -11.41 -2.13 -35.18
N VAL A 22 -10.23 -2.73 -35.41
CA VAL A 22 -8.93 -2.09 -35.20
C VAL A 22 -8.70 -0.96 -36.21
N GLY A 23 -9.17 -1.12 -37.45
CA GLY A 23 -9.10 -0.09 -38.51
C GLY A 23 -10.12 1.04 -38.34
N GLY A 24 -10.97 1.03 -37.33
CA GLY A 24 -11.99 2.06 -37.08
C GLY A 24 -13.10 2.14 -38.13
N ARG A 25 -13.27 1.10 -38.96
CA ARG A 25 -14.18 1.08 -40.14
C ARG A 25 -15.54 0.44 -39.87
N LEU A 26 -15.81 -0.03 -38.68
CA LEU A 26 -17.08 -0.63 -38.25
C LEU A 26 -18.21 0.42 -38.12
N LYS A 27 -19.36 0.07 -38.66
CA LYS A 27 -20.59 0.87 -38.46
C LYS A 27 -21.01 0.85 -36.98
N GLU A 28 -21.64 1.95 -36.53
CA GLU A 28 -22.01 2.19 -35.11
C GLU A 28 -22.85 1.06 -34.50
N GLU A 29 -23.83 0.53 -35.26
CA GLU A 29 -24.71 -0.56 -34.84
C GLU A 29 -23.96 -1.89 -34.64
N THR A 30 -23.01 -2.19 -35.52
CA THR A 30 -22.17 -3.39 -35.45
C THR A 30 -21.20 -3.28 -34.29
N ARG A 31 -20.65 -2.09 -34.04
CA ARG A 31 -19.75 -1.77 -32.91
C ARG A 31 -20.45 -2.00 -31.55
N ALA A 32 -21.70 -1.48 -31.40
CA ALA A 32 -22.47 -1.65 -30.17
C ALA A 32 -22.84 -3.12 -29.88
N SER A 33 -23.11 -3.91 -30.94
CA SER A 33 -23.38 -5.35 -30.81
C SER A 33 -22.13 -6.13 -30.44
N LEU A 34 -21.00 -5.74 -31.01
CA LEU A 34 -19.69 -6.35 -30.76
C LEU A 34 -19.20 -6.08 -29.33
N HIS A 35 -19.36 -4.86 -28.82
CA HIS A 35 -19.03 -4.53 -27.44
C HIS A 35 -19.83 -5.36 -26.43
N ARG A 36 -21.10 -5.62 -26.69
CA ARG A 36 -21.90 -6.52 -25.85
C ARG A 36 -21.41 -7.95 -25.88
N HIS A 37 -21.10 -8.48 -27.08
CA HIS A 37 -20.58 -9.84 -27.23
C HIS A 37 -19.23 -10.00 -26.53
N VAL A 38 -18.30 -9.05 -26.67
CA VAL A 38 -16.98 -9.07 -26.05
C VAL A 38 -17.08 -9.00 -24.52
N ALA A 39 -18.04 -8.27 -23.99
CA ALA A 39 -18.30 -8.22 -22.53
C ALA A 39 -18.72 -9.58 -21.96
N ASP A 40 -19.36 -10.43 -22.78
CA ASP A 40 -19.90 -11.73 -22.36
C ASP A 40 -19.06 -12.93 -22.84
N CYS A 41 -18.12 -12.76 -23.77
CA CYS A 41 -17.30 -13.82 -24.35
C CYS A 41 -15.82 -13.69 -23.95
N HIS A 42 -15.36 -14.57 -23.08
CA HIS A 42 -13.96 -14.56 -22.57
C HIS A 42 -12.91 -14.69 -23.69
N ASN A 43 -13.16 -15.55 -24.67
CA ASN A 43 -12.22 -15.76 -25.79
C ASN A 43 -12.11 -14.51 -26.67
N CYS A 44 -13.21 -13.84 -26.97
CA CYS A 44 -13.21 -12.61 -27.76
C CYS A 44 -12.63 -11.44 -27.00
N HIS A 45 -12.83 -11.38 -25.67
CA HIS A 45 -12.20 -10.41 -24.79
C HIS A 45 -10.67 -10.59 -24.75
N ALA A 46 -10.20 -11.83 -24.55
CA ALA A 46 -8.76 -12.15 -24.54
C ALA A 46 -8.09 -11.85 -25.90
N LEU A 47 -8.78 -12.16 -27.01
CA LEU A 47 -8.30 -11.87 -28.35
C LEU A 47 -8.18 -10.35 -28.59
N LEU A 48 -9.16 -9.59 -28.14
CA LEU A 48 -9.19 -8.13 -28.26
C LEU A 48 -8.11 -7.46 -27.42
N VAL A 49 -7.82 -7.99 -26.22
CA VAL A 49 -6.69 -7.56 -25.38
C VAL A 49 -5.36 -7.86 -26.04
N MET A 50 -5.17 -9.05 -26.62
CA MET A 50 -3.96 -9.39 -27.36
C MET A 50 -3.74 -8.50 -28.58
N VAL A 51 -4.80 -8.22 -29.35
CA VAL A 51 -4.72 -7.35 -30.54
C VAL A 51 -4.53 -5.89 -30.14
N ALA A 52 -5.16 -5.42 -29.06
CA ALA A 52 -4.91 -4.09 -28.50
C ALA A 52 -3.46 -3.95 -28.02
N GLN A 53 -2.90 -4.97 -27.36
CA GLN A 53 -1.48 -5.02 -26.98
C GLN A 53 -0.57 -5.11 -28.21
N GLY A 54 -0.91 -5.89 -29.22
CA GLY A 54 -0.20 -5.95 -30.51
C GLY A 54 -0.31 -4.66 -31.31
N SER A 55 -1.46 -3.99 -31.30
CA SER A 55 -1.66 -2.69 -31.94
C SER A 55 -0.95 -1.56 -31.20
N LEU A 56 -0.83 -1.66 -29.87
CA LEU A 56 0.04 -0.78 -29.09
C LEU A 56 1.53 -1.00 -29.45
N SER A 57 1.97 -2.25 -29.70
CA SER A 57 3.30 -2.54 -30.24
C SER A 57 3.48 -2.00 -31.67
N GLN A 58 2.45 -2.01 -32.52
CA GLN A 58 2.51 -1.43 -33.85
C GLN A 58 2.33 0.10 -33.88
N ALA A 59 1.57 0.67 -32.91
CA ALA A 59 1.49 2.12 -32.71
C ALA A 59 2.82 2.71 -32.18
N VAL A 60 3.62 1.89 -31.48
CA VAL A 60 5.01 2.21 -31.11
C VAL A 60 5.93 2.31 -32.31
N SER A 61 5.54 1.78 -33.47
CA SER A 61 6.32 1.82 -34.73
C SER A 61 6.06 3.05 -35.63
N GLN A 62 5.20 4.00 -35.20
CA GLN A 62 5.19 5.33 -35.80
C GLN A 62 6.24 6.21 -35.14
N GLU A 63 7.47 6.10 -35.58
CA GLU A 63 8.56 7.04 -35.30
C GLU A 63 8.11 8.44 -35.72
N SER A 64 7.61 9.24 -34.76
CA SER A 64 7.47 10.66 -34.99
C SER A 64 8.87 11.26 -34.88
N PRO A 65 9.41 11.87 -35.97
CA PRO A 65 10.72 12.51 -35.90
C PRO A 65 10.73 13.52 -34.74
N PRO A 66 11.85 13.66 -34.01
CA PRO A 66 11.97 14.63 -32.95
C PRO A 66 11.71 16.03 -33.49
N GLU A 67 10.74 16.74 -32.90
CA GLU A 67 10.47 18.13 -33.26
C GLU A 67 11.58 19.04 -32.74
N PRO A 68 11.99 20.04 -33.50
CA PRO A 68 13.03 20.98 -33.12
C PRO A 68 12.65 21.73 -31.82
N SER A 69 13.63 21.94 -30.95
CA SER A 69 13.55 22.81 -29.77
C SER A 69 13.34 24.29 -30.18
N ALA A 70 13.16 25.20 -29.20
CA ALA A 70 12.93 26.63 -29.48
C ALA A 70 14.11 27.31 -30.20
N ASP A 71 15.29 26.72 -30.16
CA ASP A 71 16.53 27.11 -30.84
C ASP A 71 16.75 26.41 -32.20
N GLY A 72 15.77 25.61 -32.65
CA GLY A 72 15.83 24.89 -33.94
C GLY A 72 16.59 23.56 -33.88
N TRP A 73 17.15 23.16 -32.74
CA TRP A 73 17.82 21.86 -32.58
C TRP A 73 16.81 20.74 -32.27
N ALA A 74 17.03 19.59 -32.89
CA ALA A 74 16.29 18.37 -32.61
C ALA A 74 17.27 17.27 -32.19
N PRO A 75 16.99 16.51 -31.10
CA PRO A 75 17.88 15.42 -30.74
C PRO A 75 17.91 14.34 -31.84
N PRO A 76 19.06 13.69 -32.06
CA PRO A 76 19.13 12.56 -32.96
C PRO A 76 18.27 11.40 -32.47
N ASN A 77 17.61 10.67 -33.38
CA ASN A 77 16.75 9.53 -33.03
C ASN A 77 17.49 8.45 -32.20
N THR A 78 18.80 8.33 -32.41
CA THR A 78 19.65 7.37 -31.67
C THR A 78 20.95 8.08 -31.31
N PHE A 79 21.31 7.97 -30.04
CA PHE A 79 22.57 8.45 -29.48
C PHE A 79 22.97 7.55 -28.32
N ASP A 80 24.26 7.35 -28.12
CA ASP A 80 24.79 6.38 -27.18
C ASP A 80 24.06 5.02 -27.32
N GLU A 81 23.54 4.47 -26.24
CA GLU A 81 22.71 3.26 -26.22
C GLU A 81 21.20 3.53 -26.35
N PHE A 82 20.76 4.78 -26.43
CA PHE A 82 19.34 5.16 -26.39
C PHE A 82 18.74 5.38 -27.78
N HIS A 83 17.55 4.82 -27.99
CA HIS A 83 16.73 5.05 -29.17
C HIS A 83 15.43 5.78 -28.75
N LEU A 84 15.22 7.00 -29.26
CA LEU A 84 14.05 7.81 -28.96
C LEU A 84 12.80 7.21 -29.62
N VAL A 85 11.76 6.95 -28.82
CA VAL A 85 10.52 6.33 -29.27
C VAL A 85 9.44 7.38 -29.55
N ARG A 86 9.15 8.24 -28.58
CA ARG A 86 8.17 9.32 -28.71
C ARG A 86 8.39 10.41 -27.66
N ARG A 87 7.86 11.59 -27.94
CA ARG A 87 7.86 12.69 -26.97
C ARG A 87 6.85 12.40 -25.84
N LEU A 88 7.26 12.57 -24.58
CA LEU A 88 6.42 12.50 -23.39
C LEU A 88 5.88 13.86 -22.98
N GLY A 89 6.69 14.91 -23.11
CA GLY A 89 6.29 16.26 -22.73
C GLY A 89 7.30 17.32 -23.14
N ARG A 90 6.86 18.58 -23.10
CA ARG A 90 7.71 19.77 -23.28
C ARG A 90 7.41 20.76 -22.17
N GLY A 91 8.43 21.27 -21.51
CA GLY A 91 8.34 22.28 -20.46
C GLY A 91 9.35 23.40 -20.66
N ALA A 92 9.34 24.37 -19.78
CA ALA A 92 10.26 25.51 -19.82
C ALA A 92 11.75 25.09 -19.75
N MET A 93 12.03 23.93 -19.13
CA MET A 93 13.38 23.41 -18.92
C MET A 93 13.86 22.44 -20.02
N GLY A 94 13.03 22.13 -21.01
CA GLY A 94 13.41 21.19 -22.08
C GLY A 94 12.31 20.26 -22.53
N VAL A 95 12.72 19.22 -23.24
CA VAL A 95 11.81 18.22 -23.82
C VAL A 95 12.15 16.84 -23.26
N VAL A 96 11.11 16.08 -22.91
CA VAL A 96 11.24 14.72 -22.38
C VAL A 96 10.75 13.72 -23.42
N TYR A 97 11.55 12.70 -23.68
CA TYR A 97 11.23 11.61 -24.60
C TYR A 97 11.18 10.26 -23.84
N LEU A 98 10.27 9.41 -24.24
CA LEU A 98 10.40 7.97 -24.02
C LEU A 98 11.48 7.45 -24.93
N ALA A 99 12.44 6.72 -24.37
CA ALA A 99 13.50 6.07 -25.13
C ALA A 99 13.63 4.60 -24.73
N HIS A 100 14.23 3.81 -25.62
CA HIS A 100 14.61 2.44 -25.37
C HIS A 100 16.12 2.37 -25.14
N ASP A 101 16.52 1.92 -23.96
CA ASP A 101 17.90 1.59 -23.61
C ASP A 101 18.23 0.21 -24.22
N ARG A 102 18.97 0.21 -25.33
CA ARG A 102 19.31 -0.98 -26.12
C ARG A 102 20.31 -1.90 -25.42
N SER A 103 21.07 -1.37 -24.47
CA SER A 103 22.07 -2.15 -23.72
C SER A 103 21.41 -2.98 -22.63
N LEU A 104 20.36 -2.46 -21.97
CA LEU A 104 19.67 -3.10 -20.86
C LEU A 104 18.24 -3.53 -21.21
N ASP A 105 17.84 -3.40 -22.48
CA ASP A 105 16.51 -3.78 -23.01
C ASP A 105 15.34 -3.27 -22.15
N ARG A 106 15.34 -1.96 -21.87
CA ARG A 106 14.33 -1.33 -21.01
C ARG A 106 13.89 0.04 -21.52
N GLN A 107 12.69 0.45 -21.10
CA GLN A 107 12.20 1.80 -21.34
C GLN A 107 12.76 2.78 -20.30
N VAL A 108 13.14 3.96 -20.75
CA VAL A 108 13.68 5.06 -19.95
C VAL A 108 13.06 6.38 -20.39
N ALA A 109 13.08 7.38 -19.51
CA ALA A 109 12.75 8.76 -19.84
C ALA A 109 14.06 9.55 -20.08
N VAL A 110 14.17 10.23 -21.21
CA VAL A 110 15.31 11.07 -21.54
C VAL A 110 14.86 12.52 -21.61
N LYS A 111 15.38 13.36 -20.73
CA LYS A 111 15.13 14.79 -20.69
C LYS A 111 16.31 15.55 -21.27
N PHE A 112 16.09 16.22 -22.41
CA PHE A 112 17.05 17.17 -22.97
C PHE A 112 16.79 18.55 -22.38
N ILE A 113 17.84 19.19 -21.90
CA ILE A 113 17.75 20.50 -21.26
C ILE A 113 17.81 21.58 -22.37
N ALA A 114 16.81 22.46 -22.38
CA ALA A 114 16.77 23.60 -23.28
C ALA A 114 17.82 24.61 -22.82
N SER A 115 18.92 24.71 -23.54
CA SER A 115 19.99 25.65 -23.26
C SER A 115 20.48 26.27 -24.57
N GLN A 116 20.38 27.59 -24.67
CA GLN A 116 21.16 28.31 -25.69
C GLN A 116 22.61 28.35 -25.23
N GLN A 117 23.41 27.35 -25.67
CA GLN A 117 24.86 27.23 -25.43
C GLN A 117 25.30 27.63 -24.01
N PRO A 118 25.18 26.76 -23.01
CA PRO A 118 25.66 27.08 -21.66
C PRO A 118 27.17 27.32 -21.70
N ASN A 119 27.62 28.38 -21.05
CA ASN A 119 29.06 28.60 -20.87
C ASN A 119 29.65 27.43 -20.05
N THR A 120 30.96 27.20 -20.18
CA THR A 120 31.66 26.07 -19.53
C THR A 120 31.36 25.95 -18.04
N ARG A 121 31.23 27.06 -17.32
CA ARG A 121 30.97 27.11 -15.88
C ARG A 121 29.53 26.71 -15.51
N ALA A 122 28.53 27.03 -16.34
CA ALA A 122 27.14 26.61 -16.15
C ALA A 122 27.00 25.10 -16.37
N ARG A 123 27.70 24.60 -17.36
CA ARG A 123 27.76 23.17 -17.71
C ARG A 123 28.42 22.32 -16.60
N GLU A 124 29.54 22.78 -16.04
CA GLU A 124 30.20 22.12 -14.92
C GLU A 124 29.27 22.07 -13.68
N ARG A 125 28.56 23.15 -13.38
CA ARG A 125 27.58 23.19 -12.28
C ARG A 125 26.43 22.21 -12.51
N PHE A 126 25.85 22.20 -13.72
CA PHE A 126 24.81 21.24 -14.11
C PHE A 126 25.30 19.80 -13.86
N MET A 127 26.46 19.42 -14.36
CA MET A 127 27.00 18.07 -14.20
C MET A 127 27.24 17.71 -12.73
N THR A 128 27.62 18.69 -11.91
CA THR A 128 27.87 18.48 -10.47
C THR A 128 26.56 18.23 -9.71
N GLU A 129 25.53 19.05 -9.95
CA GLU A 129 24.22 18.88 -9.30
C GLU A 129 23.48 17.64 -9.82
N ALA A 130 23.51 17.39 -11.12
CA ALA A 130 22.92 16.19 -11.69
C ALA A 130 23.55 14.89 -11.14
N ARG A 131 24.88 14.90 -10.89
CA ARG A 131 25.56 13.78 -10.19
C ARG A 131 25.14 13.65 -8.74
N ALA A 132 24.84 14.75 -8.04
CA ALA A 132 24.32 14.69 -6.67
C ALA A 132 22.92 14.06 -6.65
N ILE A 133 22.07 14.43 -7.60
CA ILE A 133 20.72 13.85 -7.77
C ILE A 133 20.81 12.35 -8.14
N ALA A 134 21.74 11.96 -9.00
CA ALA A 134 21.94 10.56 -9.40
C ALA A 134 22.34 9.63 -8.25
N ARG A 135 22.88 10.18 -7.14
CA ARG A 135 23.17 9.42 -5.92
C ARG A 135 21.96 9.19 -5.02
N LEU A 136 20.84 9.90 -5.28
CA LEU A 136 19.61 9.73 -4.53
C LEU A 136 18.93 8.43 -4.94
N GLN A 137 18.88 7.47 -4.05
CA GLN A 137 18.12 6.23 -4.20
C GLN A 137 17.05 6.17 -3.12
N HIS A 138 15.81 6.45 -3.50
CA HIS A 138 14.69 6.42 -2.58
C HIS A 138 13.37 6.11 -3.33
N PRO A 139 12.47 5.28 -2.80
CA PRO A 139 11.22 4.92 -3.50
C PRO A 139 10.37 6.12 -3.90
N ASN A 140 10.41 7.22 -3.14
CA ASN A 140 9.66 8.45 -3.43
C ASN A 140 10.46 9.52 -4.21
N VAL A 141 11.56 9.14 -4.85
CA VAL A 141 12.36 10.01 -5.75
C VAL A 141 12.58 9.27 -7.06
N VAL A 142 12.47 9.97 -8.19
CA VAL A 142 12.76 9.39 -9.50
C VAL A 142 14.23 8.96 -9.56
N THR A 143 14.48 7.74 -10.02
CA THR A 143 15.84 7.22 -10.15
C THR A 143 16.49 7.77 -11.40
N VAL A 144 17.62 8.46 -11.26
CA VAL A 144 18.45 8.92 -12.37
C VAL A 144 19.50 7.84 -12.69
N PHE A 145 19.50 7.36 -13.92
CA PHE A 145 20.41 6.31 -14.37
C PHE A 145 21.70 6.87 -14.98
N ARG A 146 21.57 7.98 -15.73
CA ARG A 146 22.70 8.58 -16.44
C ARG A 146 22.51 10.08 -16.65
N VAL A 147 23.63 10.77 -16.70
CA VAL A 147 23.71 12.17 -17.13
C VAL A 147 24.79 12.22 -18.22
N GLY A 148 24.48 12.87 -19.33
CA GLY A 148 25.38 12.95 -20.48
C GLY A 148 25.14 14.19 -21.32
N GLU A 149 25.71 14.17 -22.50
CA GLU A 149 25.63 15.25 -23.47
C GLU A 149 25.70 14.68 -24.88
N VAL A 150 24.88 15.22 -25.76
CA VAL A 150 24.86 14.91 -27.17
C VAL A 150 24.82 16.21 -27.98
N GLU A 151 25.75 16.36 -28.91
CA GLU A 151 25.89 17.57 -29.76
C GLU A 151 25.91 18.90 -29.01
N GLY A 152 26.52 18.91 -27.78
CA GLY A 152 26.56 20.09 -26.95
C GLY A 152 25.33 20.32 -26.07
N HIS A 153 24.32 19.45 -26.15
CA HIS A 153 23.08 19.52 -25.36
C HIS A 153 23.10 18.53 -24.21
N PRO A 154 22.99 19.00 -22.94
CA PRO A 154 22.93 18.12 -21.79
C PRO A 154 21.64 17.31 -21.77
N TYR A 155 21.74 16.04 -21.34
CA TYR A 155 20.56 15.20 -21.13
C TYR A 155 20.67 14.42 -19.80
N ILE A 156 19.48 14.03 -19.29
CA ILE A 156 19.32 13.18 -18.12
C ILE A 156 18.48 11.98 -18.51
N VAL A 157 18.93 10.79 -18.14
CA VAL A 157 18.18 9.54 -18.29
C VAL A 157 17.69 9.10 -16.93
N SER A 158 16.39 8.89 -16.82
CA SER A 158 15.73 8.43 -15.59
C SER A 158 14.82 7.23 -15.84
N GLU A 159 14.34 6.62 -14.76
CA GLU A 159 13.30 5.61 -14.87
C GLU A 159 12.06 6.19 -15.57
N TYR A 160 11.46 5.39 -16.47
CA TYR A 160 10.18 5.71 -17.08
C TYR A 160 9.06 5.33 -16.13
N LEU A 161 8.20 6.26 -15.78
CA LEU A 161 7.09 6.06 -14.86
C LEU A 161 5.77 5.94 -15.61
N VAL A 162 4.98 4.93 -15.26
CA VAL A 162 3.59 4.78 -15.73
C VAL A 162 2.67 5.33 -14.65
N GLY A 163 1.81 6.29 -15.00
CA GLY A 163 0.92 6.96 -14.06
C GLY A 163 0.56 8.35 -14.56
N GLN A 164 0.34 9.28 -13.62
CA GLN A 164 -0.04 10.67 -13.94
C GLN A 164 0.64 11.68 -13.01
N SER A 165 0.82 12.89 -13.51
CA SER A 165 1.24 14.04 -12.70
C SER A 165 0.16 14.39 -11.67
N MET A 166 0.54 14.92 -10.51
CA MET A 166 -0.44 15.43 -9.55
C MET A 166 -1.21 16.65 -10.08
N ALA A 167 -0.72 17.34 -11.10
CA ALA A 167 -1.45 18.40 -11.80
C ALA A 167 -2.67 17.89 -12.58
N GLU A 168 -2.69 16.60 -12.91
CA GLU A 168 -3.80 15.94 -13.63
C GLU A 168 -4.84 15.33 -12.70
N LEU A 169 -4.62 15.37 -11.37
CA LEU A 169 -5.58 14.85 -10.41
C LEU A 169 -6.85 15.70 -10.37
N PRO A 170 -8.04 15.07 -10.30
CA PRO A 170 -9.27 15.81 -10.05
C PRO A 170 -9.24 16.45 -8.67
N LEU A 171 -9.45 17.77 -8.62
CA LEU A 171 -9.44 18.57 -7.39
C LEU A 171 -10.87 18.91 -6.93
N PRO A 172 -11.13 19.05 -5.63
CA PRO A 172 -10.23 18.78 -4.52
C PRO A 172 -10.04 17.30 -4.26
N VAL A 173 -8.83 16.92 -3.81
CA VAL A 173 -8.53 15.55 -3.37
C VAL A 173 -9.03 15.36 -1.94
N PRO A 174 -9.72 14.26 -1.59
CA PRO A 174 -10.08 13.96 -0.22
C PRO A 174 -8.86 14.03 0.71
N TRP A 175 -8.97 14.71 1.83
CA TRP A 175 -7.84 15.03 2.70
C TRP A 175 -7.03 13.82 3.17
N ARG A 176 -7.68 12.66 3.41
CA ARG A 176 -6.98 11.40 3.73
C ARG A 176 -6.04 10.96 2.63
N ARG A 177 -6.49 11.07 1.39
CA ARG A 177 -5.64 10.79 0.23
C ARG A 177 -4.53 11.82 0.10
N ALA A 178 -4.83 13.12 0.30
CA ALA A 178 -3.85 14.18 0.31
C ALA A 178 -2.78 13.99 1.41
N LEU A 179 -3.18 13.52 2.61
CA LEU A 179 -2.27 13.13 3.69
C LEU A 179 -1.33 11.98 3.26
N SER A 180 -1.89 10.92 2.66
CA SER A 180 -1.09 9.79 2.18
C SER A 180 -0.09 10.20 1.09
N LEU A 181 -0.52 11.02 0.12
CA LEU A 181 0.34 11.59 -0.92
C LEU A 181 1.43 12.50 -0.29
N GLY A 182 1.03 13.35 0.66
CA GLY A 182 1.93 14.24 1.40
C GLY A 182 3.03 13.49 2.15
N ILE A 183 2.69 12.41 2.84
CA ILE A 183 3.68 11.56 3.53
C ILE A 183 4.72 11.01 2.53
N GLY A 184 4.29 10.54 1.34
CA GLY A 184 5.20 10.08 0.30
C GLY A 184 6.14 11.18 -0.20
N LEU A 185 5.59 12.38 -0.51
CA LEU A 185 6.36 13.54 -0.95
C LEU A 185 7.40 13.97 0.10
N VAL A 186 6.98 14.05 1.37
CA VAL A 186 7.88 14.46 2.47
C VAL A 186 8.99 13.45 2.70
N ARG A 187 8.72 12.14 2.56
CA ARG A 187 9.74 11.08 2.65
C ARG A 187 10.81 11.25 1.58
N GLY A 188 10.41 11.48 0.32
CA GLY A 188 11.34 11.76 -0.77
C GLY A 188 12.15 13.02 -0.52
N LEU A 189 11.51 14.10 -0.06
CA LEU A 189 12.15 15.38 0.25
C LEU A 189 13.13 15.25 1.43
N ALA A 190 12.77 14.53 2.48
CA ALA A 190 13.65 14.26 3.62
C ALA A 190 14.89 13.46 3.22
N ALA A 191 14.74 12.50 2.29
CA ALA A 191 15.88 11.75 1.76
C ALA A 191 16.84 12.65 0.97
N ALA A 192 16.32 13.56 0.14
CA ALA A 192 17.11 14.51 -0.61
C ALA A 192 17.85 15.50 0.31
N HIS A 193 17.12 16.09 1.27
CA HIS A 193 17.70 17.04 2.22
C HIS A 193 18.83 16.45 3.08
N ARG A 194 18.74 15.16 3.47
CA ARG A 194 19.82 14.47 4.18
C ARG A 194 21.11 14.38 3.37
N GLN A 195 21.01 14.38 2.04
CA GLN A 195 22.17 14.39 1.13
C GLN A 195 22.56 15.81 0.67
N GLY A 196 21.99 16.85 1.27
CA GLY A 196 22.26 18.24 0.93
C GLY A 196 21.64 18.70 -0.39
N VAL A 197 20.69 17.92 -0.97
CA VAL A 197 20.01 18.24 -2.23
C VAL A 197 18.68 18.92 -1.93
N LEU A 198 18.48 20.13 -2.46
CA LEU A 198 17.22 20.87 -2.42
C LEU A 198 16.42 20.68 -3.71
N HIS A 199 15.10 20.67 -3.59
CA HIS A 199 14.23 20.50 -4.76
C HIS A 199 14.06 21.80 -5.58
N ARG A 200 13.82 22.92 -4.94
CA ARG A 200 13.73 24.29 -5.48
C ARG A 200 12.56 24.58 -6.44
N ASP A 201 11.93 23.58 -7.05
CA ASP A 201 10.78 23.69 -7.98
C ASP A 201 9.66 22.69 -7.65
N LEU A 202 9.27 22.62 -6.37
CA LEU A 202 8.14 21.77 -5.94
C LEU A 202 6.81 22.38 -6.41
N LYS A 203 6.10 21.58 -7.22
CA LYS A 203 4.76 21.89 -7.77
C LYS A 203 4.07 20.60 -8.19
N PRO A 204 2.74 20.60 -8.49
CA PRO A 204 2.03 19.40 -8.90
C PRO A 204 2.62 18.70 -10.15
N ASP A 205 3.16 19.45 -11.11
CA ASP A 205 3.81 18.90 -12.32
C ASP A 205 5.05 18.05 -11.98
N ASN A 206 5.77 18.38 -10.92
CA ASN A 206 6.99 17.70 -10.48
C ASN A 206 6.73 16.66 -9.38
N ALA A 207 5.47 16.36 -9.10
CA ALA A 207 5.02 15.31 -8.21
C ALA A 207 4.18 14.29 -9.00
N PHE A 208 4.63 13.04 -9.04
CA PHE A 208 4.06 12.00 -9.89
C PHE A 208 3.43 10.89 -9.06
N LEU A 209 2.23 10.47 -9.44
CA LEU A 209 1.53 9.33 -8.87
C LEU A 209 1.62 8.17 -9.86
N THR A 210 2.36 7.12 -9.50
CA THR A 210 2.50 5.93 -10.34
C THR A 210 1.20 5.13 -10.38
N ALA A 211 1.04 4.28 -11.40
CA ALA A 211 -0.08 3.34 -11.49
C ALA A 211 -0.15 2.36 -10.30
N ALA A 212 0.97 2.12 -9.61
CA ALA A 212 1.04 1.35 -8.38
C ALA A 212 0.62 2.13 -7.12
N GLY A 213 0.22 3.41 -7.26
CA GLY A 213 -0.19 4.27 -6.13
C GLY A 213 0.98 4.88 -5.35
N GLU A 214 2.21 4.71 -5.80
CA GLU A 214 3.40 5.31 -5.19
C GLU A 214 3.61 6.75 -5.68
N VAL A 215 4.09 7.60 -4.77
CA VAL A 215 4.43 8.98 -5.10
C VAL A 215 5.92 9.09 -5.39
N LYS A 216 6.29 9.80 -6.46
CA LYS A 216 7.68 10.10 -6.80
C LYS A 216 7.88 11.58 -7.08
N LEU A 217 8.93 12.16 -6.50
CA LEU A 217 9.41 13.51 -6.81
C LEU A 217 10.24 13.46 -8.10
N LEU A 218 9.95 14.37 -9.01
CA LEU A 218 10.63 14.55 -10.28
C LEU A 218 11.46 15.85 -10.26
N ASP A 219 12.36 15.99 -11.20
CA ASP A 219 12.99 17.27 -11.61
C ASP A 219 13.55 18.14 -10.46
N PHE A 220 14.44 17.58 -9.63
CA PHE A 220 15.17 18.35 -8.63
C PHE A 220 15.98 19.48 -9.29
N GLY A 221 15.77 20.70 -8.85
CA GLY A 221 16.56 21.92 -8.91
C GLY A 221 17.41 22.30 -10.11
N LEU A 222 17.24 21.64 -11.24
CA LEU A 222 18.06 21.86 -12.45
C LEU A 222 17.78 23.21 -13.13
N ALA A 223 16.78 23.96 -12.69
CA ALA A 223 16.35 25.23 -13.29
C ALA A 223 17.35 26.38 -13.09
N GLU A 224 18.01 26.43 -11.95
CA GLU A 224 19.00 27.48 -11.63
C GLU A 224 20.28 27.38 -12.46
N LEU A 225 20.51 26.23 -13.08
CA LEU A 225 21.76 25.91 -13.78
C LEU A 225 21.74 26.36 -15.25
N VAL A 226 20.57 26.65 -15.79
CA VAL A 226 20.39 26.91 -17.22
C VAL A 226 20.65 28.39 -17.57
N ASP A 227 20.50 29.35 -16.62
CA ASP A 227 20.75 30.77 -16.89
C ASP A 227 21.67 31.44 -15.84
N PRO A 228 23.00 31.43 -16.06
CA PRO A 228 23.97 32.06 -15.17
C PRO A 228 23.97 33.58 -15.17
N GLN A 229 23.37 34.24 -16.17
CA GLN A 229 23.34 35.72 -16.23
C GLN A 229 22.25 36.32 -15.35
N SER A 230 21.35 35.47 -14.81
CA SER A 230 20.32 35.87 -13.88
C SER A 230 20.73 35.94 -12.40
N SER A 231 22.00 35.60 -12.05
CA SER A 231 22.45 35.46 -10.66
C SER A 231 22.85 36.77 -9.95
N THR A 232 22.76 37.92 -10.60
CA THR A 232 23.12 39.24 -9.99
C THR A 232 22.07 40.32 -10.28
N GLY A 233 20.87 40.18 -9.65
CA GLY A 233 19.85 41.23 -9.71
C GLY A 233 18.43 40.75 -9.47
N PRO A 234 17.47 41.64 -9.25
CA PRO A 234 16.04 41.28 -9.06
C PRO A 234 15.40 40.59 -10.28
N SER A 235 16.10 40.48 -11.41
CA SER A 235 15.66 39.72 -12.61
C SER A 235 16.08 38.23 -12.57
N SER A 236 17.03 37.83 -11.70
CA SER A 236 17.54 36.48 -11.62
C SER A 236 16.54 35.48 -11.03
N ALA A 237 15.65 35.94 -10.17
CA ALA A 237 14.54 35.16 -9.65
C ALA A 237 13.46 34.85 -10.71
N ARG A 238 13.53 35.45 -11.90
CA ARG A 238 12.55 35.25 -12.99
C ARG A 238 12.74 33.95 -13.74
N ALA A 239 13.92 33.34 -13.69
CA ALA A 239 14.25 32.15 -14.48
C ALA A 239 14.17 30.83 -13.70
N ALA A 240 14.14 30.87 -12.36
CA ALA A 240 14.25 29.68 -11.52
C ALA A 240 12.92 29.34 -10.82
N GLY A 241 12.11 28.49 -11.41
CA GLY A 241 10.92 27.90 -10.81
C GLY A 241 9.60 28.58 -11.18
N THR A 242 8.48 27.92 -10.84
CA THR A 242 7.13 28.45 -11.06
C THR A 242 6.79 29.43 -9.94
N PRO A 243 6.68 30.75 -10.18
CA PRO A 243 6.56 31.76 -9.12
C PRO A 243 5.40 31.54 -8.14
N ARG A 244 4.37 30.79 -8.56
CA ARG A 244 3.16 30.51 -7.76
C ARG A 244 3.44 29.67 -6.52
N TYR A 245 4.47 28.81 -6.54
CA TYR A 245 4.84 27.92 -5.43
C TYR A 245 6.07 28.41 -4.67
N MET A 246 6.65 29.53 -5.07
CA MET A 246 7.88 30.06 -4.51
C MET A 246 7.68 30.61 -3.10
N ALA A 247 8.63 30.34 -2.22
CA ALA A 247 8.60 30.82 -0.83
C ALA A 247 8.88 32.34 -0.74
N PRO A 248 8.31 33.05 0.26
CA PRO A 248 8.42 34.50 0.38
C PRO A 248 9.84 35.05 0.46
N GLU A 249 10.74 34.32 1.12
CA GLU A 249 12.15 34.72 1.27
C GLU A 249 12.92 34.72 -0.06
N LEU A 250 12.52 33.82 -1.00
CA LEU A 250 13.17 33.77 -2.32
C LEU A 250 12.86 34.99 -3.17
N PHE A 251 11.65 35.58 -3.00
CA PHE A 251 11.33 36.87 -3.64
C PHE A 251 12.15 38.05 -3.07
N ARG A 252 12.77 37.88 -1.90
CA ARG A 252 13.69 38.88 -1.29
C ARG A 252 15.14 38.63 -1.72
N GLY A 253 15.40 37.63 -2.57
CA GLY A 253 16.75 37.28 -3.01
C GLY A 253 17.54 36.44 -2.02
N ALA A 254 16.88 35.85 -0.99
CA ALA A 254 17.52 34.89 -0.10
C ALA A 254 17.80 33.56 -0.83
N SER A 255 18.83 32.86 -0.39
CA SER A 255 19.16 31.52 -0.91
C SER A 255 18.10 30.50 -0.49
N ALA A 256 17.81 29.52 -1.38
CA ALA A 256 16.91 28.43 -1.07
C ALA A 256 17.45 27.58 0.10
N THR A 257 16.54 27.11 0.93
CA THR A 257 16.81 26.28 2.10
C THR A 257 15.82 25.11 2.16
N PRO A 258 16.04 24.07 2.99
CA PRO A 258 15.04 23.05 3.23
C PRO A 258 13.66 23.61 3.61
N ARG A 259 13.62 24.75 4.30
CA ARG A 259 12.37 25.42 4.71
C ARG A 259 11.63 26.10 3.55
N SER A 260 12.36 26.50 2.50
CA SER A 260 11.74 27.00 1.27
C SER A 260 11.04 25.87 0.50
N ASP A 261 11.64 24.68 0.43
CA ASP A 261 11.01 23.49 -0.15
C ASP A 261 9.74 23.09 0.63
N LEU A 262 9.79 23.15 1.98
CA LEU A 262 8.61 22.86 2.82
C LEU A 262 7.46 23.84 2.59
N TYR A 263 7.76 25.09 2.30
CA TYR A 263 6.74 26.09 1.94
C TYR A 263 6.06 25.72 0.60
N SER A 264 6.85 25.40 -0.42
CA SER A 264 6.35 24.98 -1.73
C SER A 264 5.50 23.71 -1.63
N LEU A 265 5.94 22.74 -0.80
CA LEU A 265 5.17 21.54 -0.50
C LEU A 265 3.86 21.86 0.24
N GLY A 266 3.89 22.79 1.19
CA GLY A 266 2.68 23.28 1.87
C GLY A 266 1.65 23.85 0.88
N LEU A 267 2.09 24.64 -0.12
CA LEU A 267 1.21 25.15 -1.18
C LEU A 267 0.62 24.04 -2.05
N LEU A 268 1.43 23.05 -2.42
CA LEU A 268 0.97 21.89 -3.18
C LEU A 268 -0.12 21.12 -2.41
N LEU A 269 0.10 20.81 -1.15
CA LEU A 269 -0.87 20.10 -0.30
C LEU A 269 -2.13 20.95 -0.06
N TYR A 270 -1.99 22.25 0.11
CA TYR A 270 -3.11 23.17 0.23
C TYR A 270 -3.99 23.12 -1.02
N GLU A 271 -3.39 23.21 -2.20
CA GLU A 271 -4.10 23.15 -3.48
C GLU A 271 -4.79 21.80 -3.68
N LEU A 272 -4.13 20.68 -3.36
CA LEU A 272 -4.75 19.36 -3.43
C LEU A 272 -6.02 19.28 -2.57
N CYS A 273 -6.03 19.88 -1.37
CA CYS A 273 -7.16 19.81 -0.45
C CYS A 273 -8.28 20.81 -0.77
N SER A 274 -7.95 22.02 -1.20
CA SER A 274 -8.92 23.11 -1.42
C SER A 274 -9.35 23.26 -2.86
N GLY A 275 -8.64 22.62 -3.81
CA GLY A 275 -8.84 22.78 -5.25
C GLY A 275 -8.23 24.06 -5.84
N THR A 276 -7.66 24.93 -5.02
CA THR A 276 -7.05 26.20 -5.44
C THR A 276 -5.85 26.53 -4.58
N LEU A 277 -4.91 27.29 -5.12
CA LEU A 277 -3.88 27.92 -4.27
C LEU A 277 -4.53 28.86 -3.27
N PRO A 278 -3.90 29.10 -2.09
CA PRO A 278 -4.46 29.99 -1.07
C PRO A 278 -4.85 31.32 -1.71
N PRO A 279 -6.10 31.79 -1.54
CA PRO A 279 -6.53 33.09 -2.08
C PRO A 279 -5.77 34.20 -1.34
N ARG A 280 -4.66 34.54 -1.89
CA ARG A 280 -3.92 35.78 -1.58
C ARG A 280 -4.54 36.87 -2.41
N GLN A 281 -5.83 37.16 -2.24
CA GLN A 281 -6.58 38.18 -3.02
C GLN A 281 -6.17 38.26 -4.51
N TYR A 282 -6.03 37.12 -5.17
CA TYR A 282 -5.61 36.97 -6.56
C TYR A 282 -6.72 36.68 -7.59
N PRO A 283 -8.04 36.83 -7.34
CA PRO A 283 -9.01 36.36 -8.34
C PRO A 283 -8.79 36.98 -9.72
N ARG A 284 -8.20 38.19 -9.79
CA ARG A 284 -7.94 38.89 -11.05
C ARG A 284 -6.51 38.84 -11.56
N LEU A 285 -5.53 38.51 -10.71
CA LEU A 285 -4.13 38.41 -11.10
C LEU A 285 -3.78 37.03 -11.66
N LEU A 286 -4.42 35.95 -11.18
CA LEU A 286 -4.18 34.59 -11.67
C LEU A 286 -4.70 34.37 -13.09
N GLU A 287 -5.73 35.12 -13.52
CA GLU A 287 -6.26 35.06 -14.88
C GLU A 287 -5.33 35.70 -15.92
N ARG A 288 -4.35 36.50 -15.50
CA ARG A 288 -3.51 37.33 -16.38
C ARG A 288 -2.03 37.01 -16.40
N GLN A 289 -1.49 35.95 -15.88
CA GLN A 289 -0.04 35.75 -15.70
C GLN A 289 0.61 37.03 -15.10
N PRO A 290 0.47 37.25 -13.77
CA PRO A 290 0.91 38.51 -13.15
C PRO A 290 2.40 38.74 -13.32
N ALA A 291 2.81 40.00 -13.46
CA ALA A 291 4.22 40.36 -13.46
C ALA A 291 4.86 39.96 -12.11
N TYR A 292 6.13 39.55 -12.17
CA TYR A 292 6.90 39.09 -10.98
C TYR A 292 6.82 40.03 -9.80
N GLY A 293 6.84 41.37 -10.04
CA GLY A 293 6.73 42.39 -9.01
C GLY A 293 5.39 42.36 -8.25
N GLU A 294 4.27 42.24 -8.98
CA GLU A 294 2.94 42.17 -8.40
C GLU A 294 2.77 40.92 -7.53
N LEU A 295 3.30 39.77 -8.00
CA LEU A 295 3.30 38.53 -7.26
C LEU A 295 4.14 38.63 -5.98
N SER A 296 5.32 39.23 -6.09
CA SER A 296 6.22 39.50 -4.95
C SER A 296 5.54 40.33 -3.85
N ASP A 297 4.87 41.41 -4.19
CA ASP A 297 4.26 42.30 -3.22
C ASP A 297 3.12 41.65 -2.44
N VAL A 298 2.35 40.83 -3.09
CA VAL A 298 1.23 40.12 -2.43
C VAL A 298 1.72 38.96 -1.59
N VAL A 299 2.67 38.16 -2.08
CA VAL A 299 3.28 37.07 -1.28
C VAL A 299 3.94 37.64 -0.02
N ARG A 300 4.46 38.86 -0.09
CA ARG A 300 5.14 39.58 1.00
C ARG A 300 4.20 40.24 1.99
N SER A 301 2.99 40.63 1.58
CA SER A 301 2.10 41.48 2.39
C SER A 301 1.04 40.73 3.18
N ARG A 302 0.68 39.51 2.83
CA ARG A 302 -0.46 38.78 3.44
C ARG A 302 -0.15 37.31 3.75
N GLU A 303 -0.63 36.82 4.90
CA GLU A 303 -0.64 35.42 5.21
C GLU A 303 -1.72 34.66 4.40
N PRO A 304 -1.48 33.40 4.04
CA PRO A 304 -2.50 32.56 3.42
C PRO A 304 -3.73 32.41 4.33
N ARG A 305 -4.91 32.28 3.73
CA ARG A 305 -6.11 31.88 4.47
C ARG A 305 -5.91 30.49 5.06
N PRO A 306 -6.24 30.23 6.33
CA PRO A 306 -6.11 28.91 6.94
C PRO A 306 -6.82 27.82 6.13
N LEU A 307 -6.21 26.65 5.99
CA LEU A 307 -6.77 25.56 5.18
C LEU A 307 -8.11 25.06 5.71
N ALA A 308 -8.29 25.01 7.02
CA ALA A 308 -9.56 24.62 7.63
C ALA A 308 -10.74 25.51 7.22
N GLU A 309 -10.48 26.79 6.92
CA GLU A 309 -11.50 27.71 6.41
C GLU A 309 -11.70 27.59 4.89
N ALA A 310 -10.65 27.23 4.15
CA ALA A 310 -10.69 27.11 2.69
C ALA A 310 -11.29 25.78 2.23
N ALA A 311 -11.08 24.73 3.03
CA ALA A 311 -11.57 23.37 2.77
C ALA A 311 -12.25 22.80 4.03
N PRO A 312 -13.51 23.17 4.29
CA PRO A 312 -14.29 22.62 5.40
C PRO A 312 -14.40 21.09 5.25
N GLY A 313 -14.00 20.34 6.29
CA GLY A 313 -13.96 18.87 6.28
C GLY A 313 -12.56 18.27 6.21
N VAL A 314 -11.53 19.09 6.07
CA VAL A 314 -10.14 18.68 6.31
C VAL A 314 -9.92 18.56 7.82
N ASP A 315 -9.20 17.50 8.24
CA ASP A 315 -8.83 17.32 9.64
C ASP A 315 -8.06 18.54 10.19
N PRO A 316 -8.43 19.07 11.36
CA PRO A 316 -7.79 20.26 11.93
C PRO A 316 -6.29 20.11 12.17
N SER A 317 -5.82 18.92 12.55
CA SER A 317 -4.41 18.64 12.78
C SER A 317 -3.63 18.63 11.47
N PHE A 318 -4.23 18.06 10.41
CA PHE A 318 -3.63 18.08 9.08
C PHE A 318 -3.60 19.50 8.49
N ALA A 319 -4.68 20.25 8.65
CA ALA A 319 -4.71 21.66 8.26
C ALA A 319 -3.62 22.48 8.98
N ALA A 320 -3.45 22.27 10.30
CA ALA A 320 -2.44 22.97 11.08
C ALA A 320 -1.00 22.65 10.62
N VAL A 321 -0.71 21.42 10.18
CA VAL A 321 0.61 21.09 9.60
C VAL A 321 0.86 21.87 8.32
N ILE A 322 -0.12 21.93 7.42
CA ILE A 322 -0.02 22.67 6.16
C ILE A 322 0.12 24.17 6.43
N ASP A 323 -0.73 24.74 7.29
CA ASP A 323 -0.70 26.16 7.64
C ASP A 323 0.65 26.56 8.28
N ARG A 324 1.26 25.67 9.08
CA ARG A 324 2.60 25.88 9.63
C ARG A 324 3.68 25.93 8.54
N CYS A 325 3.59 25.10 7.51
CA CYS A 325 4.51 25.17 6.36
C CYS A 325 4.39 26.49 5.62
N LEU A 326 3.19 27.11 5.62
CA LEU A 326 2.87 28.34 4.92
C LEU A 326 3.17 29.62 5.73
N ARG A 327 3.76 29.49 6.93
CA ARG A 327 4.20 30.65 7.71
C ARG A 327 5.20 31.49 6.91
N ARG A 328 5.08 32.79 7.06
CA ARG A 328 5.87 33.78 6.31
C ARG A 328 7.35 33.69 6.67
N GLU A 329 7.65 33.65 7.96
CA GLU A 329 9.02 33.55 8.45
C GLU A 329 9.49 32.11 8.46
N PRO A 330 10.62 31.77 7.80
CA PRO A 330 11.12 30.40 7.72
C PRO A 330 11.36 29.73 9.09
N SER A 331 11.70 30.55 10.12
CA SER A 331 11.93 30.05 11.49
C SER A 331 10.69 29.48 12.16
N GLU A 332 9.48 29.92 11.77
CA GLU A 332 8.20 29.45 12.31
C GLU A 332 7.71 28.14 11.65
N ARG A 333 8.29 27.77 10.50
CA ARG A 333 7.99 26.52 9.79
C ARG A 333 8.63 25.33 10.52
N TYR A 334 8.45 24.12 9.99
CA TYR A 334 9.20 22.97 10.46
C TYR A 334 10.69 23.15 10.23
N SER A 335 11.49 22.68 11.18
CA SER A 335 12.97 22.79 11.11
C SER A 335 13.57 21.95 9.97
N SER A 336 12.89 20.86 9.59
CA SER A 336 13.31 19.91 8.54
C SER A 336 12.12 19.17 7.96
N ALA A 337 12.33 18.53 6.80
CA ALA A 337 11.36 17.61 6.22
C ALA A 337 11.09 16.39 7.13
N ALA A 338 12.08 15.94 7.90
CA ALA A 338 11.89 14.88 8.88
C ALA A 338 10.90 15.26 10.00
N ALA A 339 11.00 16.50 10.51
CA ALA A 339 10.06 16.98 11.53
C ALA A 339 8.63 17.16 10.99
N MET A 340 8.46 17.56 9.73
CA MET A 340 7.16 17.60 9.07
C MET A 340 6.61 16.18 8.84
N LEU A 341 7.47 15.24 8.45
CA LEU A 341 7.11 13.83 8.25
C LEU A 341 6.54 13.22 9.53
N GLU A 342 7.23 13.45 10.65
CA GLU A 342 6.79 12.97 11.96
C GLU A 342 5.40 13.50 12.31
N ALA A 343 5.14 14.81 12.09
CA ALA A 343 3.83 15.40 12.32
C ALA A 343 2.73 14.80 11.43
N LEU A 344 3.00 14.58 10.13
CA LEU A 344 2.03 13.95 9.22
C LEU A 344 1.79 12.47 9.56
N GLU A 345 2.84 11.74 9.92
CA GLU A 345 2.71 10.34 10.32
C GLU A 345 1.97 10.19 11.63
N GLN A 346 2.08 11.15 12.54
CA GLN A 346 1.30 11.18 13.77
C GLN A 346 -0.20 11.29 13.46
N ILE A 347 -0.61 12.20 12.58
CA ILE A 347 -2.01 12.32 12.13
C ILE A 347 -2.49 11.01 11.49
N GLY A 348 -1.68 10.42 10.61
CA GLY A 348 -2.00 9.10 10.03
C GLY A 348 -2.06 7.97 11.05
N ARG A 349 -1.41 8.11 12.21
CA ARG A 349 -1.53 7.18 13.34
C ARG A 349 -2.82 7.40 14.12
N ASP A 350 -3.17 8.65 14.40
CA ASP A 350 -4.37 9.00 15.16
C ASP A 350 -5.65 8.66 14.40
N GLU A 351 -5.63 8.72 13.06
CA GLU A 351 -6.75 8.30 12.22
C GLU A 351 -7.02 6.80 12.18
N THR A 352 -5.99 5.96 12.32
CA THR A 352 -6.19 4.50 12.44
C THR A 352 -6.92 4.12 13.72
N VAL A 353 -7.14 5.06 14.64
CA VAL A 353 -7.88 4.92 15.91
C VAL A 353 -9.37 5.28 15.76
N VAL A 354 -9.95 5.41 14.57
CA VAL A 354 -11.41 5.50 14.39
C VAL A 354 -12.05 4.12 14.59
N GLY A 355 -11.89 3.57 15.79
CA GLY A 355 -12.60 2.43 16.34
C GLY A 355 -12.83 2.70 17.80
N VAL A 356 -13.93 2.22 18.36
CA VAL A 356 -14.13 2.17 19.80
C VAL A 356 -12.92 1.44 20.39
N ILE A 357 -12.12 2.12 21.22
CA ILE A 357 -10.98 1.48 21.89
C ILE A 357 -11.56 0.47 22.87
N PRO A 358 -11.31 -0.85 22.71
CA PRO A 358 -11.85 -1.85 23.61
C PRO A 358 -11.43 -1.58 25.06
N GLU A 359 -12.33 -1.74 26.01
CA GLU A 359 -12.01 -1.63 27.41
C GLU A 359 -11.06 -2.77 27.86
N GLY A 360 -10.37 -2.57 29.00
CA GLY A 360 -9.50 -3.57 29.60
C GLY A 360 -8.08 -3.61 29.03
N ASN A 361 -7.50 -4.81 29.03
CA ASN A 361 -6.12 -5.07 28.64
C ASN A 361 -5.93 -4.90 27.13
N PRO A 362 -5.02 -4.03 26.67
CA PRO A 362 -4.79 -3.78 25.23
C PRO A 362 -4.02 -4.91 24.55
N TYR A 363 -3.41 -5.82 25.28
CA TYR A 363 -2.67 -6.96 24.77
C TYR A 363 -3.51 -8.24 24.88
N ARG A 364 -3.56 -9.02 23.81
CA ARG A 364 -4.45 -10.18 23.67
C ARG A 364 -3.87 -11.48 24.21
N GLY A 365 -2.64 -11.46 24.71
CA GLY A 365 -1.95 -12.67 25.13
C GLY A 365 -1.76 -13.66 23.98
N LEU A 366 -2.28 -14.87 24.12
CA LEU A 366 -2.22 -15.91 23.07
C LEU A 366 -3.35 -15.85 22.03
N GLN A 367 -4.31 -14.93 22.20
CA GLN A 367 -5.44 -14.80 21.30
C GLN A 367 -5.09 -13.90 20.11
N ALA A 368 -5.77 -14.11 18.97
CA ALA A 368 -5.65 -13.18 17.84
C ALA A 368 -6.33 -11.84 18.14
N PHE A 369 -5.81 -10.79 17.51
CA PHE A 369 -6.52 -9.51 17.43
C PHE A 369 -7.67 -9.66 16.43
N GLU A 370 -8.88 -9.33 16.87
CA GLU A 370 -10.11 -9.33 16.08
C GLU A 370 -10.41 -7.92 15.52
N ALA A 371 -11.44 -7.77 14.68
CA ALA A 371 -11.81 -6.50 14.07
C ALA A 371 -12.07 -5.37 15.09
N GLU A 372 -12.65 -5.68 16.24
CA GLU A 372 -12.88 -4.74 17.34
C GLU A 372 -11.59 -4.20 17.96
N HIS A 373 -10.48 -4.97 17.84
CA HIS A 373 -9.16 -4.61 18.36
C HIS A 373 -8.30 -3.85 17.33
N ARG A 374 -8.85 -3.46 16.16
CA ARG A 374 -8.08 -2.81 15.10
C ARG A 374 -7.30 -1.58 15.55
N ALA A 375 -7.86 -0.82 16.51
CA ALA A 375 -7.23 0.35 17.10
C ALA A 375 -5.96 0.02 17.92
N LEU A 376 -5.83 -1.22 18.37
CA LEU A 376 -4.72 -1.74 19.19
C LEU A 376 -3.74 -2.60 18.38
N PHE A 377 -3.94 -2.73 17.05
CA PHE A 377 -3.12 -3.57 16.18
C PHE A 377 -2.01 -2.76 15.51
N PHE A 378 -0.78 -2.91 15.99
CA PHE A 378 0.43 -2.17 15.58
C PHE A 378 1.48 -3.07 14.94
N GLY A 379 2.48 -2.45 14.29
CA GLY A 379 3.69 -3.09 13.78
C GLY A 379 3.53 -3.82 12.43
N ARG A 380 2.35 -3.79 11.77
CA ARG A 380 2.09 -4.52 10.52
C ARG A 380 1.52 -3.65 9.39
N ARG A 381 1.75 -2.34 9.43
CA ARG A 381 1.18 -1.42 8.41
C ARG A 381 1.69 -1.68 7.00
N ARG A 382 2.96 -2.06 6.88
CA ARG A 382 3.56 -2.38 5.59
C ARG A 382 2.91 -3.61 4.97
N GLU A 383 2.72 -4.66 5.78
CA GLU A 383 2.05 -5.88 5.35
C GLU A 383 0.57 -5.65 5.02
N GLN A 384 -0.14 -4.86 5.81
CA GLN A 384 -1.54 -4.48 5.51
C GLN A 384 -1.65 -3.84 4.13
N ARG A 385 -0.78 -2.86 3.81
CA ARG A 385 -0.76 -2.19 2.50
C ARG A 385 -0.40 -3.16 1.38
N ALA A 386 0.65 -3.97 1.55
CA ALA A 386 1.10 -4.92 0.55
C ALA A 386 0.03 -5.99 0.24
N VAL A 387 -0.65 -6.49 1.28
CA VAL A 387 -1.76 -7.44 1.13
C VAL A 387 -2.94 -6.80 0.40
N LEU A 388 -3.33 -5.57 0.77
CA LEU A 388 -4.43 -4.84 0.14
C LEU A 388 -4.15 -4.56 -1.34
N GLU A 389 -2.95 -4.09 -1.68
CA GLU A 389 -2.57 -3.82 -3.08
C GLU A 389 -2.61 -5.09 -3.94
N ARG A 390 -2.06 -6.19 -3.45
CA ARG A 390 -2.18 -7.47 -4.16
C ARG A 390 -3.64 -7.92 -4.30
N PHE A 391 -4.40 -7.76 -3.23
CA PHE A 391 -5.80 -8.21 -3.16
C PHE A 391 -6.74 -7.35 -4.04
N LYS A 392 -6.33 -6.15 -4.47
CA LYS A 392 -7.05 -5.37 -5.51
C LYS A 392 -7.04 -6.08 -6.86
N GLY A 393 -5.90 -6.68 -7.23
CA GLY A 393 -5.72 -7.36 -8.52
C GLY A 393 -5.98 -8.86 -8.52
N GLU A 394 -5.79 -9.54 -7.37
CA GLU A 394 -5.85 -10.99 -7.27
C GLU A 394 -7.12 -11.46 -6.53
N PRO A 395 -7.87 -12.41 -7.06
CA PRO A 395 -9.09 -12.92 -6.43
C PRO A 395 -8.81 -13.83 -5.23
N PHE A 396 -7.61 -14.38 -5.13
CA PHE A 396 -7.16 -15.25 -4.05
C PHE A 396 -5.81 -14.82 -3.51
N LEU A 397 -5.68 -14.80 -2.17
CA LEU A 397 -4.42 -14.58 -1.48
C LEU A 397 -4.29 -15.51 -0.28
N LEU A 398 -3.15 -16.23 -0.19
CA LEU A 398 -2.77 -17.06 0.94
C LEU A 398 -1.62 -16.39 1.70
N ILE A 399 -1.91 -15.90 2.91
CA ILE A 399 -0.90 -15.39 3.84
C ILE A 399 -0.27 -16.58 4.57
N THR A 400 0.99 -16.84 4.30
CA THR A 400 1.73 -17.97 4.86
C THR A 400 2.91 -17.49 5.72
N GLY A 401 3.35 -18.33 6.65
CA GLY A 401 4.47 -18.06 7.56
C GLY A 401 4.39 -18.96 8.78
N ASP A 402 5.33 -18.83 9.68
CA ASP A 402 5.49 -19.67 10.86
C ASP A 402 4.30 -19.60 11.83
N SER A 403 4.18 -20.59 12.69
CA SER A 403 3.18 -20.57 13.76
C SER A 403 3.43 -19.37 14.68
N GLY A 404 2.37 -18.63 15.00
CA GLY A 404 2.49 -17.45 15.89
C GLY A 404 3.02 -16.17 15.20
N ALA A 405 3.31 -16.17 13.90
CA ALA A 405 3.77 -14.97 13.18
C ALA A 405 2.73 -13.82 13.10
N GLY A 406 1.50 -14.04 13.59
CA GLY A 406 0.43 -13.03 13.60
C GLY A 406 -0.43 -12.99 12.34
N LYS A 407 -0.47 -14.09 11.55
CA LYS A 407 -1.25 -14.19 10.30
C LYS A 407 -2.74 -13.88 10.49
N SER A 408 -3.38 -14.56 11.44
CA SER A 408 -4.82 -14.37 11.72
C SER A 408 -5.11 -12.96 12.22
N SER A 409 -4.26 -12.39 13.09
CA SER A 409 -4.39 -11.00 13.55
C SER A 409 -4.24 -10.00 12.41
N LEU A 410 -3.29 -10.22 11.48
CA LEU A 410 -3.13 -9.37 10.29
C LEU A 410 -4.41 -9.37 9.43
N CYS A 411 -5.03 -10.53 9.23
CA CYS A 411 -6.29 -10.62 8.49
C CYS A 411 -7.44 -9.97 9.25
N LEU A 412 -7.68 -10.38 10.51
CA LEU A 412 -8.88 -10.03 11.26
C LEU A 412 -8.89 -8.58 11.75
N ALA A 413 -7.78 -8.10 12.29
CA ALA A 413 -7.67 -6.72 12.80
C ALA A 413 -7.07 -5.74 11.78
N GLY A 414 -6.26 -6.24 10.84
CA GLY A 414 -5.54 -5.38 9.89
C GLY A 414 -6.23 -5.21 8.56
N VAL A 415 -6.51 -6.31 7.84
CA VAL A 415 -6.91 -6.27 6.42
C VAL A 415 -8.43 -6.21 6.24
N LEU A 416 -9.18 -7.13 6.86
CA LEU A 416 -10.62 -7.24 6.68
C LEU A 416 -11.40 -5.97 7.08
N PRO A 417 -11.08 -5.28 8.19
CA PRO A 417 -11.73 -4.02 8.52
C PRO A 417 -11.49 -2.92 7.47
N LEU A 418 -10.27 -2.82 6.93
CA LEU A 418 -9.94 -1.84 5.88
C LEU A 418 -10.72 -2.12 4.59
N ILE A 419 -10.90 -3.40 4.23
CA ILE A 419 -11.72 -3.77 3.07
C ILE A 419 -13.18 -3.40 3.30
N ALA A 420 -13.73 -3.64 4.50
CA ALA A 420 -15.09 -3.24 4.85
C ALA A 420 -15.29 -1.72 4.79
N ASP A 421 -14.25 -0.94 5.11
CA ASP A 421 -14.21 0.52 5.00
C ASP A 421 -13.98 1.01 3.54
N GLY A 422 -13.88 0.11 2.55
CA GLY A 422 -13.79 0.45 1.13
C GLY A 422 -12.38 0.51 0.54
N ALA A 423 -11.36 -0.04 1.20
CA ALA A 423 -9.95 0.01 0.73
C ALA A 423 -9.69 -0.67 -0.63
N LEU A 424 -10.61 -1.48 -1.16
CA LEU A 424 -10.48 -2.07 -2.49
C LEU A 424 -10.87 -1.11 -3.63
N GLU A 425 -11.54 0.01 -3.32
CA GLU A 425 -11.84 1.12 -4.25
C GLU A 425 -12.61 0.70 -5.54
N ASP A 426 -13.26 -0.47 -5.54
CA ASP A 426 -13.99 -1.03 -6.69
C ASP A 426 -15.49 -0.72 -6.69
N GLY A 427 -15.94 0.14 -5.77
CA GLY A 427 -17.33 0.57 -5.62
C GLY A 427 -18.29 -0.47 -5.02
N ARG A 428 -17.79 -1.65 -4.62
CA ARG A 428 -18.58 -2.71 -3.98
C ARG A 428 -18.60 -2.53 -2.45
N LYS A 429 -19.71 -2.95 -1.84
CA LYS A 429 -19.80 -3.10 -0.38
C LYS A 429 -19.35 -4.50 0.00
N TRP A 430 -18.14 -4.62 0.53
CA TRP A 430 -17.56 -5.89 0.92
C TRP A 430 -17.98 -6.33 2.31
N ARG A 431 -18.33 -7.61 2.44
CA ARG A 431 -18.57 -8.28 3.72
C ARG A 431 -17.60 -9.46 3.82
N SER A 432 -17.19 -9.79 5.03
CA SER A 432 -16.34 -10.96 5.28
C SER A 432 -17.14 -12.07 5.95
N ALA A 433 -16.83 -13.32 5.57
CA ALA A 433 -17.32 -14.52 6.23
C ALA A 433 -16.11 -15.39 6.59
N ARG A 434 -15.96 -15.77 7.87
CA ARG A 434 -14.83 -16.54 8.38
C ARG A 434 -15.13 -18.02 8.37
N LEU A 435 -14.22 -18.80 7.79
CA LEU A 435 -14.23 -20.25 7.75
C LEU A 435 -12.98 -20.79 8.45
N VAL A 436 -13.17 -21.77 9.32
CA VAL A 436 -12.10 -22.65 9.82
C VAL A 436 -12.44 -24.06 9.36
N PRO A 437 -11.61 -24.72 8.54
CA PRO A 437 -11.98 -25.99 7.87
C PRO A 437 -12.33 -27.11 8.85
N GLY A 438 -11.50 -27.35 9.84
CA GLY A 438 -11.70 -28.40 10.83
C GLY A 438 -11.70 -29.81 10.22
N ARG A 439 -12.43 -30.73 10.88
CA ARG A 439 -12.57 -32.12 10.44
C ARG A 439 -13.63 -32.31 9.34
N ARG A 440 -14.54 -31.37 9.18
CA ARG A 440 -15.67 -31.41 8.23
C ARG A 440 -15.74 -30.12 7.42
N PRO A 441 -14.76 -29.87 6.53
CA PRO A 441 -14.64 -28.59 5.84
C PRO A 441 -15.83 -28.27 4.92
N VAL A 442 -16.48 -29.27 4.33
CA VAL A 442 -17.69 -29.06 3.50
C VAL A 442 -18.84 -28.55 4.34
N ALA A 443 -19.10 -29.16 5.50
CA ALA A 443 -20.15 -28.72 6.42
C ALA A 443 -19.82 -27.31 6.99
N ALA A 444 -18.55 -27.05 7.33
CA ALA A 444 -18.11 -25.72 7.78
C ALA A 444 -18.31 -24.64 6.69
N LEU A 445 -17.99 -24.97 5.44
CA LEU A 445 -18.21 -24.08 4.29
C LEU A 445 -19.72 -23.82 4.07
N ALA A 446 -20.55 -24.86 4.17
CA ALA A 446 -22.01 -24.75 4.05
C ALA A 446 -22.58 -23.84 5.16
N ALA A 447 -22.18 -24.05 6.41
CA ALA A 447 -22.65 -23.24 7.55
C ALA A 447 -22.32 -21.74 7.39
N VAL A 448 -21.12 -21.43 6.87
CA VAL A 448 -20.66 -20.03 6.64
C VAL A 448 -21.42 -19.37 5.47
N LEU A 449 -21.71 -20.13 4.40
CA LEU A 449 -22.30 -19.58 3.18
C LEU A 449 -23.82 -19.69 3.12
N ALA A 450 -24.44 -20.54 3.92
CA ALA A 450 -25.91 -20.70 3.98
C ALA A 450 -26.65 -19.37 4.22
N PRO A 451 -26.24 -18.51 5.18
CA PRO A 451 -26.87 -17.21 5.36
C PRO A 451 -26.69 -16.25 4.17
N VAL A 452 -25.54 -16.33 3.47
CA VAL A 452 -25.24 -15.50 2.30
C VAL A 452 -26.10 -15.88 1.11
N LEU A 453 -26.32 -17.18 0.92
CA LEU A 453 -27.12 -17.75 -0.17
C LEU A 453 -28.60 -17.85 0.17
N GLU A 454 -29.00 -17.57 1.42
CA GLU A 454 -30.36 -17.77 1.93
C GLU A 454 -30.84 -19.22 1.71
N MET A 455 -29.97 -20.18 1.98
CA MET A 455 -30.22 -21.62 1.88
C MET A 455 -30.11 -22.28 3.27
N GLN A 456 -30.63 -23.49 3.40
CA GLN A 456 -30.37 -24.33 4.57
C GLN A 456 -28.96 -24.97 4.43
N GLU A 457 -28.34 -25.30 5.57
CA GLU A 457 -26.97 -25.85 5.59
C GLU A 457 -26.88 -27.22 4.93
N GLU A 458 -27.81 -28.14 5.24
CA GLU A 458 -27.81 -29.52 4.69
C GLU A 458 -27.93 -29.55 3.15
N PRO A 459 -28.90 -28.86 2.51
CA PRO A 459 -28.97 -28.80 1.04
C PRO A 459 -27.75 -28.16 0.40
N LEU A 460 -27.13 -27.18 1.07
CA LEU A 460 -25.90 -26.55 0.58
C LEU A 460 -24.72 -27.50 0.71
N ALA A 461 -24.59 -28.25 1.81
CA ALA A 461 -23.54 -29.26 1.99
C ALA A 461 -23.68 -30.38 0.94
N GLU A 462 -24.90 -30.85 0.65
CA GLU A 462 -25.16 -31.83 -0.40
C GLU A 462 -24.77 -31.30 -1.79
N LEU A 463 -25.08 -30.05 -2.09
CA LEU A 463 -24.65 -29.39 -3.32
C LEU A 463 -23.13 -29.35 -3.43
N LEU A 464 -22.44 -29.00 -2.34
CA LEU A 464 -20.95 -28.94 -2.31
C LEU A 464 -20.31 -30.31 -2.46
N HIS A 465 -20.97 -31.38 -2.05
CA HIS A 465 -20.54 -32.76 -2.29
C HIS A 465 -20.75 -33.22 -3.74
N THR A 466 -21.89 -32.86 -4.33
CA THR A 466 -22.28 -33.34 -5.67
C THR A 466 -21.75 -32.44 -6.80
N GLU A 467 -21.85 -31.13 -6.63
CA GLU A 467 -21.54 -30.13 -7.66
C GLU A 467 -20.80 -28.91 -7.09
N PRO A 468 -19.60 -29.08 -6.53
CA PRO A 468 -18.85 -28.01 -5.85
C PRO A 468 -18.60 -26.78 -6.75
N THR A 469 -18.51 -26.99 -8.07
CA THR A 469 -18.27 -25.94 -9.06
C THR A 469 -19.45 -25.00 -9.27
N GLN A 470 -20.65 -25.35 -8.83
CA GLN A 470 -21.82 -24.44 -8.89
C GLN A 470 -21.80 -23.33 -7.84
N LEU A 471 -20.97 -23.43 -6.81
CA LEU A 471 -20.88 -22.46 -5.71
C LEU A 471 -20.60 -21.04 -6.22
N ALA A 472 -19.58 -20.87 -7.05
CA ALA A 472 -19.18 -19.57 -7.60
C ALA A 472 -20.32 -18.90 -8.38
N ARG A 473 -21.07 -19.66 -9.18
CA ARG A 473 -22.22 -19.16 -9.95
C ARG A 473 -23.35 -18.68 -9.04
N ARG A 474 -23.68 -19.45 -8.00
CA ARG A 474 -24.74 -19.09 -7.04
C ARG A 474 -24.40 -17.85 -6.24
N LEU A 475 -23.17 -17.75 -5.75
CA LEU A 475 -22.69 -16.57 -5.03
C LEU A 475 -22.73 -15.32 -5.94
N ARG A 476 -22.26 -15.44 -7.19
CA ARG A 476 -22.31 -14.33 -8.16
C ARG A 476 -23.74 -13.83 -8.40
N ALA A 477 -24.68 -14.75 -8.60
CA ALA A 477 -26.09 -14.40 -8.81
C ALA A 477 -26.68 -13.68 -7.60
N LYS A 478 -26.31 -14.11 -6.37
CA LYS A 478 -26.86 -13.54 -5.13
C LYS A 478 -26.26 -12.17 -4.80
N LEU A 479 -24.95 -11.99 -4.99
CA LEU A 479 -24.25 -10.75 -4.64
C LEU A 479 -24.52 -9.59 -5.61
N GLY A 480 -24.72 -9.90 -6.90
CA GLY A 480 -24.95 -8.88 -7.93
C GLY A 480 -23.74 -7.97 -8.14
N ALA A 481 -23.98 -6.74 -8.67
CA ALA A 481 -22.91 -5.82 -9.04
C ALA A 481 -22.40 -4.96 -7.86
N LYS A 482 -23.22 -4.73 -6.84
CA LYS A 482 -22.92 -3.75 -5.77
C LYS A 482 -22.35 -4.37 -4.49
N ASN A 483 -22.51 -5.67 -4.29
CA ASN A 483 -22.04 -6.35 -3.09
C ASN A 483 -20.84 -7.24 -3.40
N GLY A 484 -20.00 -7.45 -2.39
CA GLY A 484 -18.87 -8.35 -2.45
C GLY A 484 -18.75 -9.21 -1.20
N LEU A 485 -18.20 -10.42 -1.34
CA LEU A 485 -17.93 -11.36 -0.27
C LEU A 485 -16.44 -11.66 -0.22
N ILE A 486 -15.83 -11.45 0.94
CA ILE A 486 -14.52 -12.02 1.27
C ILE A 486 -14.76 -13.29 2.06
N LEU A 487 -14.45 -14.43 1.48
CA LEU A 487 -14.38 -15.67 2.24
C LEU A 487 -12.99 -15.76 2.88
N TYR A 488 -12.93 -15.57 4.19
CA TYR A 488 -11.69 -15.67 4.95
C TYR A 488 -11.53 -17.07 5.53
N VAL A 489 -10.56 -17.82 5.01
CA VAL A 489 -10.24 -19.17 5.48
C VAL A 489 -9.05 -19.10 6.45
N ASP A 490 -9.33 -19.27 7.73
CA ASP A 490 -8.30 -19.29 8.77
C ASP A 490 -7.79 -20.72 8.96
N GLN A 491 -6.47 -20.89 9.08
CA GLN A 491 -5.80 -22.19 9.24
C GLN A 491 -6.09 -23.18 8.09
N LEU A 492 -5.83 -22.77 6.84
CA LEU A 492 -6.07 -23.59 5.63
C LEU A 492 -5.40 -24.97 5.70
N GLU A 493 -4.28 -25.10 6.43
CA GLU A 493 -3.60 -26.36 6.66
C GLU A 493 -4.47 -27.43 7.32
N GLU A 494 -5.60 -27.07 7.95
CA GLU A 494 -6.51 -28.05 8.54
C GLU A 494 -7.19 -28.94 7.48
N LEU A 495 -7.29 -28.50 6.22
CA LEU A 495 -7.71 -29.34 5.10
C LEU A 495 -6.83 -30.59 4.93
N VAL A 496 -5.54 -30.47 5.22
CA VAL A 496 -4.56 -31.58 5.03
C VAL A 496 -4.08 -32.21 6.34
N THR A 497 -4.50 -31.65 7.48
CA THR A 497 -4.07 -32.17 8.80
C THR A 497 -5.21 -32.78 9.60
N LEU A 498 -6.43 -32.32 9.43
CA LEU A 498 -7.60 -32.74 10.22
C LEU A 498 -8.70 -33.39 9.39
N ALA A 499 -8.93 -32.91 8.17
CA ALA A 499 -10.02 -33.38 7.34
C ALA A 499 -9.70 -34.75 6.71
N PRO A 500 -10.72 -35.63 6.55
CA PRO A 500 -10.63 -36.77 5.66
C PRO A 500 -10.30 -36.37 4.22
N GLN A 501 -9.58 -37.17 3.48
CA GLN A 501 -9.10 -36.85 2.13
C GLN A 501 -10.25 -36.50 1.17
N GLU A 502 -11.37 -37.18 1.24
CA GLU A 502 -12.55 -36.93 0.42
C GLU A 502 -13.19 -35.55 0.74
N GLU A 503 -13.40 -35.26 2.00
CA GLU A 503 -13.89 -33.95 2.47
C GLU A 503 -12.96 -32.79 2.06
N ALA A 504 -11.65 -33.00 2.20
CA ALA A 504 -10.64 -32.02 1.78
C ALA A 504 -10.67 -31.79 0.26
N ALA A 505 -10.87 -32.84 -0.54
CA ALA A 505 -10.95 -32.74 -1.98
C ALA A 505 -12.20 -31.94 -2.43
N GLN A 506 -13.36 -32.24 -1.86
CA GLN A 506 -14.61 -31.53 -2.18
C GLN A 506 -14.54 -30.05 -1.78
N ALA A 507 -14.08 -29.77 -0.57
CA ALA A 507 -13.87 -28.40 -0.14
C ALA A 507 -12.83 -27.67 -1.01
N GLY A 508 -11.76 -28.37 -1.39
CA GLY A 508 -10.72 -27.84 -2.27
C GLY A 508 -11.24 -27.45 -3.65
N LEU A 509 -12.10 -28.28 -4.26
CA LEU A 509 -12.75 -27.98 -5.54
C LEU A 509 -13.64 -26.73 -5.43
N ALA A 510 -14.47 -26.65 -4.38
CA ALA A 510 -15.34 -25.48 -4.15
C ALA A 510 -14.53 -24.19 -3.93
N LEU A 511 -13.47 -24.23 -3.12
CA LEU A 511 -12.60 -23.09 -2.87
C LEU A 511 -11.77 -22.72 -4.11
N GLY A 512 -11.34 -23.70 -4.91
CA GLY A 512 -10.61 -23.49 -6.16
C GLY A 512 -11.42 -22.67 -7.17
N GLU A 513 -12.69 -22.97 -7.34
CA GLU A 513 -13.60 -22.19 -8.19
C GLU A 513 -13.74 -20.72 -7.75
N LEU A 514 -13.69 -20.48 -6.44
CA LEU A 514 -13.69 -19.10 -5.91
C LEU A 514 -12.33 -18.40 -6.12
N ALA A 515 -11.24 -19.17 -6.07
CA ALA A 515 -9.87 -18.67 -6.24
C ALA A 515 -9.56 -18.25 -7.69
N VAL A 516 -10.15 -18.89 -8.69
CA VAL A 516 -9.99 -18.54 -10.12
C VAL A 516 -10.65 -17.18 -10.46
N GLY A 517 -11.55 -16.68 -9.64
CA GLY A 517 -12.13 -15.36 -9.78
C GLY A 517 -13.62 -15.35 -10.14
N ALA A 518 -14.46 -15.52 -9.14
CA ALA A 518 -15.87 -15.19 -9.26
C ALA A 518 -16.07 -13.69 -9.05
N THR A 519 -16.69 -12.99 -10.00
CA THR A 519 -17.01 -11.56 -9.88
C THR A 519 -17.79 -11.30 -8.58
N GLY A 520 -17.23 -10.46 -7.70
CA GLY A 520 -17.82 -10.13 -6.40
C GLY A 520 -17.50 -11.12 -5.27
N VAL A 521 -16.66 -12.14 -5.50
CA VAL A 521 -16.14 -13.03 -4.44
C VAL A 521 -14.63 -12.99 -4.46
N ARG A 522 -14.00 -12.91 -3.29
CA ARG A 522 -12.55 -13.02 -3.13
C ARG A 522 -12.23 -13.98 -1.98
N LEU A 523 -11.14 -14.70 -2.11
CA LEU A 523 -10.67 -15.67 -1.13
C LEU A 523 -9.41 -15.12 -0.44
N LEU A 524 -9.49 -14.94 0.88
CA LEU A 524 -8.33 -14.63 1.73
C LEU A 524 -8.09 -15.83 2.63
N ALA A 525 -6.88 -16.36 2.66
CA ALA A 525 -6.59 -17.49 3.52
C ALA A 525 -5.33 -17.24 4.36
N THR A 526 -5.26 -17.91 5.51
CA THR A 526 -4.02 -18.04 6.28
C THR A 526 -3.61 -19.51 6.33
N GLY A 527 -2.30 -19.76 6.29
CA GLY A 527 -1.77 -21.10 6.36
C GLY A 527 -0.33 -21.12 6.88
N ARG A 528 0.09 -22.27 7.42
CA ARG A 528 1.46 -22.48 7.86
C ARG A 528 2.35 -22.83 6.67
N SER A 529 3.58 -22.30 6.65
CA SER A 529 4.57 -22.52 5.58
C SER A 529 4.98 -23.98 5.44
N ASP A 530 5.05 -24.74 6.54
CA ASP A 530 5.44 -26.15 6.58
C ASP A 530 4.41 -27.11 5.93
N PHE A 531 3.19 -26.67 5.68
CA PHE A 531 2.16 -27.46 4.99
C PHE A 531 1.93 -27.10 3.52
N LEU A 532 2.65 -26.14 2.96
CA LEU A 532 2.45 -25.69 1.59
C LEU A 532 2.51 -26.81 0.55
N THR A 533 3.52 -27.68 0.63
CA THR A 533 3.66 -28.84 -0.29
C THR A 533 2.44 -29.76 -0.24
N ARG A 534 1.85 -29.96 0.93
CA ARG A 534 0.65 -30.79 1.07
C ARG A 534 -0.60 -30.09 0.56
N LEU A 535 -0.68 -28.78 0.74
CA LEU A 535 -1.79 -27.95 0.24
C LEU A 535 -1.81 -27.89 -1.29
N THR A 536 -0.65 -27.91 -1.97
CA THR A 536 -0.62 -27.96 -3.44
C THR A 536 -1.19 -29.24 -4.03
N ALA A 537 -1.33 -30.31 -3.24
CA ALA A 537 -1.96 -31.54 -3.66
C ALA A 537 -3.49 -31.54 -3.49
N VAL A 538 -4.09 -30.49 -2.89
CA VAL A 538 -5.55 -30.39 -2.71
C VAL A 538 -6.21 -30.10 -4.06
N PRO A 539 -7.14 -30.94 -4.54
CA PRO A 539 -7.80 -30.74 -5.84
C PRO A 539 -8.48 -29.36 -5.97
N GLY A 540 -8.36 -28.75 -7.12
CA GLY A 540 -8.91 -27.41 -7.42
C GLY A 540 -8.09 -26.28 -6.83
N LEU A 541 -8.00 -26.19 -5.52
CA LEU A 541 -7.31 -25.11 -4.82
C LEU A 541 -5.78 -25.14 -5.01
N GLY A 542 -5.17 -26.32 -5.05
CA GLY A 542 -3.71 -26.48 -5.07
C GLY A 542 -3.04 -25.84 -6.28
N ALA A 543 -3.70 -25.82 -7.44
CA ALA A 543 -3.20 -25.21 -8.66
C ALA A 543 -3.08 -23.67 -8.57
N GLU A 544 -3.92 -23.04 -7.75
CA GLU A 544 -3.96 -21.58 -7.59
C GLU A 544 -2.98 -21.06 -6.52
N LEU A 545 -2.51 -21.92 -5.62
CA LEU A 545 -1.63 -21.56 -4.51
C LEU A 545 -0.34 -20.85 -4.94
N PRO A 546 0.41 -21.28 -5.98
CA PRO A 546 1.68 -20.66 -6.34
C PRO A 546 1.57 -19.15 -6.67
N ARG A 547 0.44 -18.72 -7.23
CA ARG A 547 0.16 -17.32 -7.57
C ARG A 547 -0.34 -16.52 -6.37
N ALA A 548 -1.01 -17.19 -5.43
CA ALA A 548 -1.68 -16.56 -4.29
C ALA A 548 -0.77 -16.34 -3.08
N LEU A 549 0.47 -16.84 -3.08
CA LEU A 549 1.34 -16.84 -1.90
C LEU A 549 1.79 -15.43 -1.50
N TYR A 550 1.54 -15.08 -0.24
CA TYR A 550 2.14 -13.95 0.44
C TYR A 550 2.88 -14.43 1.69
N LEU A 551 4.21 -14.35 1.67
CA LEU A 551 5.04 -14.76 2.80
C LEU A 551 5.08 -13.65 3.86
N LEU A 552 4.52 -13.91 5.05
CA LEU A 552 4.57 -13.00 6.17
C LEU A 552 5.94 -13.13 6.87
N ARG A 553 6.72 -12.07 6.80
CA ARG A 553 8.05 -11.99 7.42
C ARG A 553 7.94 -11.74 8.93
N ALA A 554 9.03 -12.01 9.65
CA ALA A 554 9.19 -11.59 11.02
C ALA A 554 9.12 -10.06 11.14
N LEU A 555 8.70 -9.54 12.29
CA LEU A 555 8.73 -8.11 12.61
C LEU A 555 10.18 -7.61 12.69
N THR A 556 10.44 -6.41 12.16
CA THR A 556 11.69 -5.71 12.43
C THR A 556 11.72 -5.23 13.90
N PRO A 557 12.89 -4.87 14.45
CA PRO A 557 12.96 -4.30 15.81
C PRO A 557 12.05 -3.08 16.00
N GLU A 558 11.93 -2.21 14.98
CA GLU A 558 11.10 -1.02 15.00
C GLU A 558 9.61 -1.39 14.99
N GLU A 559 9.19 -2.33 14.14
CA GLU A 559 7.83 -2.85 14.08
C GLU A 559 7.44 -3.56 15.39
N MET A 560 8.38 -4.28 15.99
CA MET A 560 8.19 -4.93 17.30
C MET A 560 8.04 -3.90 18.42
N ARG A 561 8.84 -2.84 18.41
CA ARG A 561 8.70 -1.71 19.35
C ARG A 561 7.32 -1.06 19.24
N GLU A 562 6.81 -0.85 18.02
CA GLU A 562 5.44 -0.34 17.82
C GLU A 562 4.39 -1.30 18.41
N THR A 563 4.59 -2.60 18.26
CA THR A 563 3.69 -3.63 18.83
C THR A 563 3.70 -3.63 20.36
N ILE A 564 4.82 -3.28 20.98
CA ILE A 564 4.99 -3.17 22.45
C ILE A 564 4.37 -1.86 22.96
N VAL A 565 4.81 -0.73 22.43
CA VAL A 565 4.50 0.59 22.99
C VAL A 565 3.14 1.12 22.52
N GLY A 566 2.75 0.81 21.30
CA GLY A 566 1.54 1.35 20.66
C GLY A 566 0.25 1.15 21.47
N PRO A 567 -0.10 -0.10 21.83
CA PRO A 567 -1.33 -0.39 22.59
C PRO A 567 -1.36 0.28 23.96
N ALA A 568 -0.24 0.25 24.71
CA ALA A 568 -0.13 0.89 26.03
C ALA A 568 -0.34 2.41 25.92
N ARG A 569 0.32 3.06 24.94
CA ARG A 569 0.22 4.50 24.71
C ARG A 569 -1.22 4.94 24.43
N ILE A 570 -1.97 4.19 23.62
CA ILE A 570 -3.40 4.48 23.35
C ILE A 570 -4.22 4.45 24.62
N LYS A 571 -3.85 3.61 25.59
CA LYS A 571 -4.50 3.51 26.91
C LYS A 571 -3.93 4.49 27.94
N GLY A 572 -3.03 5.40 27.55
CA GLY A 572 -2.41 6.38 28.47
C GLY A 572 -1.32 5.79 29.38
N VAL A 573 -0.91 4.55 29.15
CA VAL A 573 0.12 3.85 29.95
C VAL A 573 1.47 3.96 29.26
N ARG A 574 2.53 4.18 30.02
CA ARG A 574 3.90 4.27 29.53
C ARG A 574 4.77 3.14 30.11
N PHE A 575 5.86 2.84 29.45
CA PHE A 575 6.93 2.01 30.00
C PHE A 575 7.89 2.87 30.83
N GLU A 576 8.44 2.32 31.91
CA GLU A 576 9.33 3.02 32.85
C GLU A 576 10.55 3.60 32.18
N SER A 577 11.14 2.86 31.21
CA SER A 577 12.32 3.29 30.46
C SER A 577 12.35 2.71 29.05
N GLU A 578 13.09 3.37 28.15
CA GLU A 578 13.41 2.82 26.82
C GLU A 578 14.22 1.50 26.92
N ALA A 579 15.10 1.37 27.91
CA ALA A 579 15.87 0.16 28.14
C ALA A 579 14.99 -1.08 28.40
N LEU A 580 13.86 -0.89 29.10
CA LEU A 580 12.86 -1.96 29.31
C LEU A 580 12.27 -2.42 27.98
N VAL A 581 11.92 -1.48 27.08
CA VAL A 581 11.39 -1.79 25.75
C VAL A 581 12.44 -2.48 24.90
N ASP A 582 13.71 -2.01 24.92
CA ASP A 582 14.82 -2.64 24.21
C ASP A 582 15.07 -4.08 24.67
N THR A 583 14.96 -4.34 25.98
CA THR A 583 15.06 -5.69 26.54
C THR A 583 13.95 -6.61 26.01
N LEU A 584 12.72 -6.14 25.95
CA LEU A 584 11.59 -6.89 25.42
C LEU A 584 11.78 -7.21 23.93
N VAL A 585 12.22 -6.23 23.14
CA VAL A 585 12.53 -6.39 21.70
C VAL A 585 13.64 -7.42 21.50
N ALA A 586 14.77 -7.26 22.18
CA ALA A 586 15.94 -8.14 22.02
C ALA A 586 15.64 -9.59 22.42
N THR A 587 14.96 -9.79 23.56
CA THR A 587 14.60 -11.12 24.06
C THR A 587 13.64 -11.82 23.09
N THR A 588 12.68 -11.08 22.53
CA THR A 588 11.70 -11.63 21.59
C THR A 588 12.37 -12.00 20.26
N ALA A 589 13.27 -11.15 19.75
CA ALA A 589 13.96 -11.39 18.49
C ALA A 589 14.90 -12.62 18.58
N ALA A 590 15.47 -12.90 19.75
CA ALA A 590 16.35 -14.05 20.00
C ALA A 590 15.58 -15.37 20.20
N THR A 591 14.23 -15.34 20.33
CA THR A 591 13.42 -16.52 20.67
C THR A 591 12.63 -16.96 19.45
N GLU A 592 12.79 -18.21 19.01
CA GLU A 592 11.96 -18.80 17.97
C GLU A 592 10.49 -18.83 18.42
N GLY A 593 9.58 -18.30 17.58
CA GLY A 593 8.17 -18.14 17.98
C GLY A 593 7.95 -17.09 19.09
N GLY A 594 8.85 -16.14 19.26
CA GLY A 594 8.84 -15.17 20.37
C GLY A 594 7.64 -14.23 20.41
N LEU A 595 6.98 -13.94 19.27
CA LEU A 595 5.86 -12.98 19.23
C LEU A 595 4.64 -13.38 20.10
N PRO A 596 4.15 -14.62 20.12
CA PRO A 596 3.10 -15.04 21.06
C PRO A 596 3.53 -14.94 22.51
N LEU A 597 4.79 -15.29 22.82
CA LEU A 597 5.33 -15.17 24.17
C LEU A 597 5.41 -13.71 24.61
N LEU A 598 5.83 -12.84 23.73
CA LEU A 598 5.82 -11.39 23.98
C LEU A 598 4.41 -10.88 24.27
N GLN A 599 3.44 -11.21 23.43
CA GLN A 599 2.05 -10.77 23.63
C GLN A 599 1.48 -11.28 24.96
N PHE A 600 1.83 -12.51 25.33
CA PHE A 600 1.46 -13.06 26.62
C PHE A 600 2.13 -12.29 27.78
N ALA A 601 3.44 -12.09 27.72
CA ALA A 601 4.18 -11.33 28.73
C ALA A 601 3.67 -9.88 28.87
N LEU A 602 3.35 -9.22 27.74
CA LEU A 602 2.78 -7.86 27.75
C LEU A 602 1.39 -7.83 28.42
N ALA A 603 0.58 -8.88 28.22
CA ALA A 603 -0.72 -8.97 28.91
C ALA A 603 -0.55 -9.12 30.42
N GLU A 604 0.40 -9.92 30.88
CA GLU A 604 0.71 -10.08 32.32
C GLU A 604 1.34 -8.79 32.90
N LEU A 605 2.25 -8.13 32.15
CA LEU A 605 2.85 -6.84 32.53
C LEU A 605 1.81 -5.74 32.69
N TRP A 606 0.79 -5.72 31.82
CA TRP A 606 -0.32 -4.79 31.92
C TRP A 606 -1.09 -4.96 33.23
N GLU A 607 -1.36 -6.20 33.65
CA GLU A 607 -2.05 -6.47 34.93
C GLU A 607 -1.18 -6.13 36.16
N ALA A 608 0.14 -6.32 36.03
CA ALA A 608 1.12 -6.05 37.08
C ALA A 608 1.64 -4.59 37.07
N ARG A 609 1.13 -3.72 36.21
CA ARG A 609 1.58 -2.32 36.12
C ARG A 609 1.26 -1.53 37.40
N ASP A 610 2.02 -0.49 37.65
CA ASP A 610 1.65 0.53 38.63
C ASP A 610 0.42 1.31 38.12
N LYS A 611 -0.74 0.97 38.67
CA LYS A 611 -2.03 1.57 38.28
C LYS A 611 -2.19 3.03 38.76
N ALA A 612 -1.42 3.46 39.75
CA ALA A 612 -1.47 4.83 40.21
C ALA A 612 -0.63 5.78 39.36
N ALA A 613 0.53 5.30 38.90
CA ALA A 613 1.44 6.04 38.01
C ALA A 613 1.16 5.81 36.53
N GLU A 614 0.30 4.85 36.15
CA GLU A 614 0.05 4.35 34.80
C GLU A 614 1.35 3.97 34.07
N VAL A 615 2.19 3.15 34.75
CA VAL A 615 3.54 2.76 34.29
C VAL A 615 3.73 1.25 34.36
N ILE A 616 4.26 0.67 33.27
CA ILE A 616 4.80 -0.69 33.25
C ILE A 616 6.26 -0.62 33.69
N THR A 617 6.61 -1.30 34.80
CA THR A 617 7.92 -1.17 35.43
C THR A 617 8.85 -2.34 35.12
N GLN A 618 10.18 -2.11 35.26
CA GLN A 618 11.18 -3.16 35.17
C GLN A 618 10.97 -4.22 36.26
N ALA A 619 10.61 -3.80 37.46
CA ALA A 619 10.30 -4.71 38.57
C ALA A 619 9.16 -5.69 38.25
N ALA A 620 8.15 -5.25 37.50
CA ALA A 620 7.08 -6.15 37.02
C ALA A 620 7.63 -7.22 36.06
N LEU A 621 8.54 -6.86 35.15
CA LEU A 621 9.17 -7.82 34.22
C LEU A 621 10.07 -8.81 34.96
N ASP A 622 10.88 -8.33 35.90
CA ASP A 622 11.73 -9.17 36.75
C ASP A 622 10.88 -10.10 37.59
N GLY A 623 9.81 -9.53 38.18
CA GLY A 623 8.77 -10.23 38.89
C GLY A 623 8.16 -11.37 38.05
N LEU A 624 7.98 -11.28 36.74
CA LEU A 624 7.51 -12.33 35.82
C LEU A 624 8.61 -13.32 35.37
N GLY A 625 9.90 -13.09 35.67
CA GLY A 625 11.02 -13.90 35.18
C GLY A 625 11.32 -13.69 33.69
N GLY A 626 11.08 -12.50 33.19
CA GLY A 626 11.24 -12.15 31.77
C GLY A 626 10.12 -12.68 30.89
N VAL A 627 10.28 -12.51 29.57
CA VAL A 627 9.28 -12.90 28.56
C VAL A 627 9.00 -14.42 28.58
N ALA A 628 10.03 -15.24 28.67
CA ALA A 628 9.88 -16.69 28.71
C ALA A 628 9.30 -17.20 30.07
N GLY A 629 9.66 -16.55 31.15
CA GLY A 629 9.20 -16.92 32.52
C GLY A 629 7.71 -16.63 32.75
N ALA A 630 7.14 -15.64 32.05
CA ALA A 630 5.72 -15.27 32.17
C ALA A 630 4.78 -16.46 31.91
N LEU A 631 4.98 -17.15 30.76
CA LEU A 631 4.16 -18.31 30.37
C LEU A 631 4.38 -19.51 31.30
N ALA A 632 5.64 -19.78 31.70
CA ALA A 632 5.98 -20.87 32.57
C ALA A 632 5.28 -20.71 33.94
N ARG A 633 5.36 -19.53 34.52
CA ARG A 633 4.69 -19.22 35.82
C ARG A 633 3.17 -19.32 35.76
N HIS A 634 2.58 -18.83 34.66
CA HIS A 634 1.14 -18.93 34.48
C HIS A 634 0.70 -20.39 34.39
N ALA A 635 1.47 -21.21 33.65
CA ALA A 635 1.23 -22.65 33.61
C ALA A 635 1.38 -23.32 34.99
N ASP A 636 2.45 -23.00 35.73
CA ASP A 636 2.67 -23.51 37.09
C ASP A 636 1.53 -23.09 38.01
N ALA A 637 1.14 -21.81 38.00
CA ALA A 637 0.02 -21.32 38.82
C ALA A 637 -1.32 -21.99 38.45
N ALA A 638 -1.55 -22.28 37.14
CA ALA A 638 -2.73 -23.02 36.72
C ALA A 638 -2.70 -24.47 37.22
N VAL A 639 -1.57 -25.13 37.15
CA VAL A 639 -1.38 -26.51 37.69
C VAL A 639 -1.50 -26.52 39.18
N ASP A 640 -0.99 -25.50 39.89
CA ASP A 640 -1.04 -25.42 41.37
C ASP A 640 -2.46 -25.23 41.91
N ARG A 641 -3.39 -24.72 41.14
CA ARG A 641 -4.82 -24.63 41.50
C ARG A 641 -5.55 -25.98 41.45
N LEU A 642 -4.95 -26.97 40.77
CA LEU A 642 -5.52 -28.31 40.65
C LEU A 642 -5.32 -29.12 41.92
N LEU A 643 -6.22 -30.08 42.17
CA LEU A 643 -6.04 -31.06 43.25
C LEU A 643 -4.80 -31.94 42.98
N PRO A 644 -4.16 -32.52 43.99
CA PRO A 644 -2.93 -33.30 43.82
C PRO A 644 -3.00 -34.35 42.71
N ASP A 645 -4.09 -35.12 42.67
CA ASP A 645 -4.28 -36.16 41.63
C ASP A 645 -4.49 -35.57 40.24
N GLN A 646 -5.17 -34.42 40.15
CA GLN A 646 -5.36 -33.67 38.90
C GLN A 646 -4.04 -33.08 38.39
N ARG A 647 -3.13 -32.63 39.28
CA ARG A 647 -1.79 -32.13 38.88
C ARG A 647 -0.98 -33.19 38.18
N VAL A 648 -0.99 -34.43 38.69
CA VAL A 648 -0.28 -35.55 38.05
C VAL A 648 -0.87 -35.85 36.69
N ALA A 649 -2.18 -35.84 36.56
CA ALA A 649 -2.88 -36.08 35.33
C ALA A 649 -2.61 -34.93 34.30
N ALA A 650 -2.72 -33.66 34.73
CA ALA A 650 -2.43 -32.50 33.90
C ALA A 650 -1.00 -32.52 33.34
N ARG A 651 0.00 -32.84 34.20
CA ARG A 651 1.39 -32.98 33.77
C ARG A 651 1.57 -34.11 32.74
N GLY A 652 0.89 -35.23 32.95
CA GLY A 652 0.89 -36.35 32.01
C GLY A 652 0.25 -35.98 30.65
N VAL A 653 -0.83 -35.21 30.64
CA VAL A 653 -1.49 -34.68 29.44
C VAL A 653 -0.55 -33.72 28.71
N LEU A 654 0.06 -32.75 29.39
CA LEU A 654 0.99 -31.79 28.79
C LEU A 654 2.19 -32.47 28.15
N LEU A 655 2.79 -33.48 28.79
CA LEU A 655 3.89 -34.27 28.25
C LEU A 655 3.49 -35.03 26.97
N ARG A 656 2.25 -35.51 26.88
CA ARG A 656 1.73 -36.20 25.69
C ARG A 656 1.46 -35.24 24.51
N LEU A 657 1.36 -33.96 24.78
CA LEU A 657 1.18 -32.91 23.76
C LEU A 657 2.52 -32.42 23.19
N ILE A 658 3.63 -33.00 23.62
CA ILE A 658 4.97 -32.71 23.11
C ILE A 658 5.47 -33.94 22.34
N THR A 659 6.02 -33.72 21.12
CA THR A 659 6.68 -34.78 20.34
C THR A 659 8.07 -35.08 20.89
N ALA A 660 8.69 -36.19 20.42
CA ALA A 660 10.07 -36.54 20.78
C ALA A 660 11.08 -35.41 20.37
N ASP A 661 10.76 -34.64 19.35
CA ASP A 661 11.58 -33.53 18.86
C ASP A 661 11.26 -32.20 19.58
N GLY A 662 10.50 -32.23 20.68
CA GLY A 662 10.14 -31.04 21.45
C GLY A 662 9.06 -30.15 20.78
N THR A 663 8.43 -30.57 19.70
CA THR A 663 7.38 -29.83 19.02
C THR A 663 5.98 -30.20 19.52
N ARG A 664 4.98 -29.39 19.21
CA ARG A 664 3.60 -29.60 19.63
C ARG A 664 2.99 -30.81 18.95
N ALA A 665 2.55 -31.82 19.72
CA ALA A 665 1.70 -32.91 19.26
C ALA A 665 0.23 -32.53 19.33
N ARG A 666 -0.55 -32.84 18.28
CA ARG A 666 -2.03 -32.77 18.34
C ARG A 666 -2.58 -34.15 18.64
N LYS A 667 -3.33 -34.29 19.72
CA LYS A 667 -3.97 -35.55 20.13
C LYS A 667 -5.43 -35.30 20.43
N THR A 668 -6.25 -36.30 20.19
CA THR A 668 -7.67 -36.28 20.57
C THR A 668 -7.81 -36.49 22.07
N ASP A 669 -8.94 -36.06 22.65
CA ASP A 669 -9.25 -36.32 24.06
C ASP A 669 -9.12 -37.81 24.41
N ARG A 670 -9.55 -38.68 23.48
CA ARG A 670 -9.46 -40.16 23.65
C ARG A 670 -8.02 -40.65 23.70
N GLU A 671 -7.11 -40.05 22.92
CA GLU A 671 -5.67 -40.35 22.94
C GLU A 671 -4.96 -39.79 24.16
N LEU A 672 -5.43 -38.63 24.65
CA LEU A 672 -4.90 -37.98 25.85
C LEU A 672 -5.36 -38.70 27.12
N VAL A 673 -6.64 -39.02 27.21
CA VAL A 673 -7.26 -39.68 28.39
C VAL A 673 -6.88 -41.17 28.44
N GLY A 674 -6.77 -41.87 27.32
CA GLY A 674 -6.50 -43.29 27.29
C GLY A 674 -7.50 -44.10 28.09
N THR A 675 -7.04 -45.16 28.77
CA THR A 675 -7.85 -45.99 29.67
C THR A 675 -7.77 -45.61 31.13
N ASP A 676 -6.99 -44.60 31.50
CA ASP A 676 -6.77 -44.19 32.90
C ASP A 676 -7.83 -43.15 33.36
N PRO A 677 -8.67 -43.53 34.36
CA PRO A 677 -9.74 -42.65 34.83
C PRO A 677 -9.26 -41.31 35.42
N ARG A 678 -8.00 -41.22 35.88
CA ARG A 678 -7.42 -40.00 36.44
C ARG A 678 -7.31 -38.87 35.43
N TYR A 679 -7.14 -39.19 34.13
CA TYR A 679 -7.09 -38.22 33.06
C TYR A 679 -8.46 -37.68 32.61
N ARG A 680 -9.58 -38.31 33.04
CA ARG A 680 -10.93 -37.79 32.78
C ARG A 680 -11.35 -36.65 33.74
N ALA A 681 -10.74 -36.59 34.90
CA ALA A 681 -11.07 -35.61 35.92
C ALA A 681 -10.20 -34.33 35.87
N ALA A 682 -9.09 -34.39 35.12
CA ALA A 682 -8.21 -33.27 34.82
C ALA A 682 -8.56 -32.60 33.50
#